data_9c035672445c0336ac1d49de25d0c9aa
#
_entry.id   9c035672445c0336ac1d49de25d0c9aa
#
_cell.length_a   1.000
_cell.length_b   1.000
_cell.length_c   1.000
_cell.angle_alpha   90.00
_cell.angle_beta   90.00
_cell.angle_gamma   90.00
#
_symmetry.space_group_name_H-M   'P 1'
#
loop_
_entity.id
_entity.type
_entity.pdbx_description
1 polymer ?
#
loop_
_entity_poly.entity_id
_entity_poly.type
_entity_poly.pdbx_seq_one_letter_code
_entity_poly.pdbx_strand_id
1 'polypeptide(L)'
;MRKTLLLIVFIALGMALYADNNSKRVILPGKGKLDVERFNKEVNLKTDLSKLSLAELRVLKNAFKAREGFIFKEADLRGIYGQTSWYDSIMWNRADNLNETLDENNPNDWGQRQPTLTIAEQTFLRKIEQQEKKILNNKAILPKGQVVNLDLLLNPYQLETFDPRLHAAMSRQGFAIVPERLQQLFHVYEKNDYSNFPSFVTTDLYLQLFHFYFDNILRDTEVKKLDSLVTAFSRGMFNRMTKLATTPSTGKQTKAAAAFCQAYFAVAIALSTGKTPAGVTAAYKQHVASEIKKVKASENTYSTFLGYTEVKYPYSLYRPRGHYSRSERIKHYFRTMMWLQSVPFGTDRPDQLKRAMLIAHVVGSDPQMKSAYNALFEPITFLFGEPDNITIMQVYDLMQGAAPEKVFVNEQWMNDIAKRIDEVGEKQTRIRPKVSLTSRNKINLMPQRYMPDAEVLNEMVDEKHKPTKRDVPSGLDVFAALGTSAAERILVEEQKEDKRWEGFLPTLKAMKQRMKEIDWNSSVANRWVDALAKMNKPVARAPYFMLTTQWEKKNLNTALASWAELKHDAILYAKQPMGAECGDAGPPEPIVKGYVEPNVPFWKKAVELMTQIDDVFKRYKINTPKMDATTERVKEMAEFLLRISEKELSADPILTDEEYQSIEIIGSTVENISLDLVRNDNQYLDGWDNVEGADKSVAVVADIYTANMSNNPAPSILYAGTGPAFVIYVAVPVGNELYLMRGAVLSYRELKQSPDQQRLTDEEWQEKLKTKPYLGVPKWMDEITVPLDNMPLDNEEMFYSSGC
;
A
#
# COMPACT_ATOMS: atom_id res chain seq x y z
N MET A 1 12.82 -7.05 -58.48
CA MET A 1 11.85 -8.07 -58.89
C MET A 1 12.00 -9.40 -58.16
N ARG A 2 13.18 -10.06 -58.02
CA ARG A 2 13.26 -11.34 -57.25
C ARG A 2 12.96 -11.26 -55.74
N LYS A 3 13.28 -10.14 -55.06
CA LYS A 3 12.97 -9.97 -53.62
C LYS A 3 11.49 -9.68 -53.33
N THR A 4 10.81 -8.98 -54.23
CA THR A 4 9.38 -8.72 -54.13
C THR A 4 8.52 -9.97 -54.40
N LEU A 5 9.01 -10.86 -55.31
CA LEU A 5 8.31 -12.12 -55.58
C LEU A 5 8.44 -13.12 -54.43
N LEU A 6 9.58 -13.09 -53.65
CA LEU A 6 9.73 -13.94 -52.48
C LEU A 6 8.85 -13.46 -51.30
N LEU A 7 8.64 -12.16 -51.17
CA LEU A 7 7.75 -11.61 -50.12
C LEU A 7 6.28 -11.94 -50.37
N ILE A 8 5.85 -11.86 -51.62
CA ILE A 8 4.48 -12.25 -52.05
C ILE A 8 4.25 -13.75 -51.90
N VAL A 9 5.25 -14.59 -52.17
CA VAL A 9 5.16 -16.03 -51.94
C VAL A 9 5.13 -16.39 -50.46
N PHE A 10 5.85 -15.68 -49.60
CA PHE A 10 5.79 -15.89 -48.15
C PHE A 10 4.46 -15.41 -47.54
N ILE A 11 3.88 -14.32 -48.03
CA ILE A 11 2.56 -13.86 -47.63
C ILE A 11 1.47 -14.83 -48.13
N ALA A 12 1.59 -15.33 -49.36
CA ALA A 12 0.65 -16.33 -49.92
C ALA A 12 0.78 -17.72 -49.24
N LEU A 13 2.01 -18.15 -48.84
CA LEU A 13 2.17 -19.36 -48.03
C LEU A 13 1.74 -19.18 -46.58
N GLY A 14 1.90 -17.97 -45.97
CA GLY A 14 1.35 -17.64 -44.68
C GLY A 14 -0.17 -17.69 -44.66
N MET A 15 -0.81 -17.12 -45.66
CA MET A 15 -2.28 -17.20 -45.83
C MET A 15 -2.79 -18.60 -46.20
N ALA A 16 -1.97 -19.45 -46.87
CA ALA A 16 -2.33 -20.83 -47.18
C ALA A 16 -2.16 -21.78 -45.99
N LEU A 17 -1.34 -21.45 -45.01
CA LEU A 17 -1.23 -22.21 -43.75
C LEU A 17 -2.34 -21.86 -42.74
N TYR A 18 -3.06 -20.75 -42.93
CA TYR A 18 -4.26 -20.40 -42.16
C TYR A 18 -5.57 -20.97 -42.77
N ALA A 19 -5.50 -21.63 -43.89
CA ALA A 19 -6.64 -22.32 -44.51
C ALA A 19 -6.59 -23.83 -44.20
N ASP A 20 -6.37 -24.20 -42.97
CA ASP A 20 -6.63 -25.59 -42.57
C ASP A 20 -8.12 -25.73 -42.24
N ASN A 21 -8.80 -26.50 -43.08
CA ASN A 21 -10.24 -26.73 -43.10
C ASN A 21 -10.76 -27.60 -41.94
N ASN A 22 -10.30 -27.36 -40.73
CA ASN A 22 -10.96 -27.73 -39.50
C ASN A 22 -11.59 -26.45 -38.91
N SER A 23 -12.80 -26.09 -39.35
CA SER A 23 -13.59 -25.08 -38.68
C SER A 23 -13.69 -25.47 -37.19
N LYS A 24 -12.88 -24.82 -36.33
CA LYS A 24 -12.95 -25.01 -34.86
C LYS A 24 -14.40 -24.77 -34.48
N ARG A 25 -15.07 -25.76 -33.91
CA ARG A 25 -16.45 -25.63 -33.45
C ARG A 25 -16.42 -24.73 -32.20
N VAL A 26 -17.01 -23.54 -32.28
CA VAL A 26 -17.17 -22.66 -31.13
C VAL A 26 -18.31 -23.18 -30.27
N ILE A 27 -17.97 -24.05 -29.34
CA ILE A 27 -18.92 -24.67 -28.40
C ILE A 27 -18.84 -23.90 -27.08
N LEU A 28 -19.93 -23.22 -26.74
CA LEU A 28 -20.03 -22.52 -25.47
C LEU A 28 -20.04 -23.52 -24.29
N PRO A 29 -19.08 -23.47 -23.37
CA PRO A 29 -18.97 -24.42 -22.25
C PRO A 29 -20.02 -24.13 -21.17
N GLY A 30 -21.26 -24.58 -21.40
CA GLY A 30 -22.41 -24.40 -20.51
C GLY A 30 -23.13 -25.70 -20.24
N LYS A 31 -24.29 -25.63 -19.57
CA LYS A 31 -25.14 -26.78 -19.29
C LYS A 31 -25.69 -27.41 -20.58
N GLY A 32 -26.04 -26.59 -21.56
CA GLY A 32 -26.58 -27.00 -22.84
C GLY A 32 -25.55 -27.15 -23.96
N LYS A 33 -24.33 -26.69 -23.77
CA LYS A 33 -23.23 -26.75 -24.74
C LYS A 33 -23.61 -26.26 -26.13
N LEU A 34 -24.02 -24.98 -26.24
CA LEU A 34 -24.45 -24.39 -27.51
C LEU A 34 -23.27 -24.35 -28.52
N ASP A 35 -23.56 -24.80 -29.75
CA ASP A 35 -22.64 -24.70 -30.89
C ASP A 35 -22.89 -23.39 -31.62
N VAL A 36 -22.17 -22.33 -31.24
CA VAL A 36 -22.39 -20.96 -31.73
C VAL A 36 -21.96 -20.83 -33.19
N GLU A 37 -21.02 -21.61 -33.67
CA GLU A 37 -20.59 -21.63 -35.08
C GLU A 37 -21.76 -22.00 -36.05
N ARG A 38 -22.73 -22.76 -35.55
CA ARG A 38 -23.88 -23.15 -36.37
C ARG A 38 -24.97 -22.08 -36.50
N PHE A 39 -24.98 -21.07 -35.67
CA PHE A 39 -26.06 -20.07 -35.64
C PHE A 39 -26.17 -19.28 -36.93
N ASN A 40 -25.12 -19.20 -37.73
CA ASN A 40 -25.21 -18.62 -39.11
C ASN A 40 -26.18 -19.38 -40.01
N LYS A 41 -26.14 -20.72 -39.95
CA LYS A 41 -26.97 -21.56 -40.86
C LYS A 41 -28.36 -21.81 -40.30
N GLU A 42 -28.44 -22.10 -39.00
CA GLU A 42 -29.71 -22.42 -38.34
C GLU A 42 -29.63 -22.16 -36.84
N VAL A 43 -30.56 -21.36 -36.34
CA VAL A 43 -30.89 -21.34 -34.91
C VAL A 43 -31.99 -22.38 -34.69
N ASN A 44 -31.67 -23.45 -33.96
CA ASN A 44 -32.62 -24.52 -33.71
C ASN A 44 -33.77 -24.08 -32.80
N LEU A 45 -34.90 -23.74 -33.36
CA LEU A 45 -36.11 -23.29 -32.64
C LEU A 45 -36.78 -24.39 -31.78
N LYS A 46 -36.24 -25.64 -31.80
CA LYS A 46 -36.66 -26.77 -30.97
C LYS A 46 -35.71 -27.01 -29.80
N THR A 47 -34.71 -26.14 -29.57
CA THR A 47 -33.78 -26.26 -28.46
C THR A 47 -34.52 -26.30 -27.12
N ASP A 48 -34.17 -27.24 -26.25
CA ASP A 48 -34.73 -27.37 -24.90
C ASP A 48 -34.15 -26.26 -24.01
N LEU A 49 -34.86 -25.15 -23.90
CA LEU A 49 -34.46 -23.97 -23.14
C LEU A 49 -34.31 -24.24 -21.65
N SER A 50 -34.94 -25.30 -21.12
CA SER A 50 -34.86 -25.64 -19.68
C SER A 50 -33.47 -26.15 -19.25
N LYS A 51 -32.64 -26.56 -20.21
CA LYS A 51 -31.27 -27.05 -19.98
C LYS A 51 -30.21 -25.95 -20.11
N LEU A 52 -30.61 -24.76 -20.48
CA LEU A 52 -29.68 -23.65 -20.68
C LEU A 52 -29.54 -22.79 -19.42
N SER A 53 -28.31 -22.31 -19.16
CA SER A 53 -28.01 -21.28 -18.16
C SER A 53 -28.54 -19.91 -18.64
N LEU A 54 -28.56 -18.93 -17.77
CA LEU A 54 -28.94 -17.56 -18.12
C LEU A 54 -28.00 -16.99 -19.18
N ALA A 55 -26.69 -17.23 -19.05
CA ALA A 55 -25.72 -16.80 -20.04
C ALA A 55 -25.89 -17.48 -21.40
N GLU A 56 -26.17 -18.79 -21.47
CA GLU A 56 -26.47 -19.49 -22.71
C GLU A 56 -27.75 -18.97 -23.37
N LEU A 57 -28.82 -18.69 -22.60
CA LEU A 57 -30.03 -18.07 -23.10
C LEU A 57 -29.77 -16.69 -23.69
N ARG A 58 -28.93 -15.87 -23.02
CA ARG A 58 -28.51 -14.56 -23.51
C ARG A 58 -27.78 -14.65 -24.84
N VAL A 59 -26.85 -15.58 -24.99
CA VAL A 59 -26.18 -15.83 -26.28
C VAL A 59 -27.19 -16.27 -27.34
N LEU A 60 -28.01 -17.29 -27.08
CA LEU A 60 -29.00 -17.80 -28.01
C LEU A 60 -30.01 -16.73 -28.46
N LYS A 61 -30.45 -15.85 -27.54
CA LYS A 61 -31.33 -14.71 -27.83
C LYS A 61 -30.73 -13.74 -28.81
N ASN A 62 -29.44 -13.46 -28.73
CA ASN A 62 -28.72 -12.52 -29.56
C ASN A 62 -28.21 -13.12 -30.88
N ALA A 63 -28.37 -14.44 -31.11
CA ALA A 63 -27.96 -15.07 -32.35
C ALA A 63 -28.64 -14.45 -33.61
N PHE A 64 -29.88 -14.01 -33.50
CA PHE A 64 -30.60 -13.35 -34.57
C PHE A 64 -30.03 -11.98 -34.96
N LYS A 65 -29.58 -11.22 -33.95
CA LYS A 65 -28.88 -9.94 -34.16
C LYS A 65 -27.51 -10.17 -34.77
N ALA A 66 -26.76 -11.15 -34.25
CA ALA A 66 -25.44 -11.49 -34.76
C ALA A 66 -25.45 -11.88 -36.24
N ARG A 67 -26.42 -12.64 -36.68
CA ARG A 67 -26.60 -13.02 -38.13
C ARG A 67 -26.74 -11.82 -39.06
N GLU A 68 -27.35 -10.73 -38.59
CA GLU A 68 -27.44 -9.49 -39.36
C GLU A 68 -26.21 -8.61 -39.29
N GLY A 69 -25.22 -9.00 -38.50
CA GLY A 69 -24.01 -8.22 -38.26
C GLY A 69 -24.20 -7.07 -37.28
N PHE A 70 -25.06 -7.27 -36.28
CA PHE A 70 -25.18 -6.32 -35.18
C PHE A 70 -23.84 -6.26 -34.41
N ILE A 71 -23.33 -5.05 -34.16
CA ILE A 71 -22.09 -4.83 -33.40
C ILE A 71 -22.45 -4.76 -31.92
N PHE A 72 -22.06 -5.78 -31.18
CA PHE A 72 -22.27 -5.82 -29.74
C PHE A 72 -21.30 -4.88 -29.02
N LYS A 73 -21.83 -4.03 -28.15
CA LYS A 73 -21.06 -3.26 -27.19
C LYS A 73 -20.65 -4.12 -25.99
N GLU A 74 -21.43 -5.12 -25.64
CA GLU A 74 -21.19 -6.03 -24.55
C GLU A 74 -20.04 -6.98 -24.88
N ALA A 75 -18.94 -6.90 -24.07
CA ALA A 75 -17.70 -7.63 -24.31
C ALA A 75 -17.90 -9.16 -24.37
N ASP A 76 -18.77 -9.72 -23.51
CA ASP A 76 -19.08 -11.14 -23.50
C ASP A 76 -19.70 -11.62 -24.82
N LEU A 77 -20.69 -10.91 -25.35
CA LEU A 77 -21.33 -11.24 -26.64
C LEU A 77 -20.37 -10.98 -27.81
N ARG A 78 -19.61 -9.88 -27.77
CA ARG A 78 -18.63 -9.52 -28.78
C ARG A 78 -17.55 -10.59 -28.92
N GLY A 79 -16.97 -11.04 -27.79
CA GLY A 79 -15.94 -12.08 -27.76
C GLY A 79 -16.47 -13.44 -28.26
N ILE A 80 -17.64 -13.89 -27.76
CA ILE A 80 -18.22 -15.19 -28.13
C ILE A 80 -18.56 -15.24 -29.64
N TYR A 81 -19.22 -14.22 -30.20
CA TYR A 81 -19.53 -14.20 -31.62
C TYR A 81 -18.30 -13.93 -32.47
N GLY A 82 -17.36 -13.12 -32.02
CA GLY A 82 -16.09 -12.83 -32.70
C GLY A 82 -15.24 -14.06 -32.98
N GLN A 83 -15.37 -15.12 -32.17
CA GLN A 83 -14.68 -16.40 -32.42
C GLN A 83 -15.31 -17.21 -33.56
N THR A 84 -16.53 -16.89 -34.00
CA THR A 84 -17.18 -17.60 -35.11
C THR A 84 -16.69 -17.07 -36.45
N SER A 85 -16.36 -17.98 -37.37
CA SER A 85 -15.89 -17.64 -38.72
C SER A 85 -16.85 -16.77 -39.50
N TRP A 86 -18.14 -16.96 -39.25
CA TRP A 86 -19.21 -16.26 -39.99
C TRP A 86 -19.44 -14.84 -39.45
N TYR A 87 -19.39 -14.61 -38.14
CA TYR A 87 -19.60 -13.28 -37.59
C TYR A 87 -18.38 -12.41 -37.85
N ASP A 88 -17.19 -12.98 -37.65
CA ASP A 88 -15.93 -12.31 -37.97
C ASP A 88 -15.91 -11.84 -39.47
N SER A 89 -16.27 -12.72 -40.39
CA SER A 89 -16.39 -12.35 -41.80
C SER A 89 -17.38 -11.22 -42.05
N ILE A 90 -18.53 -11.19 -41.35
CA ILE A 90 -19.50 -10.09 -41.45
C ILE A 90 -18.89 -8.79 -40.90
N MET A 91 -18.17 -8.87 -39.82
CA MET A 91 -17.56 -7.70 -39.19
C MET A 91 -16.47 -7.08 -40.07
N TRP A 92 -15.58 -7.88 -40.66
CA TRP A 92 -14.59 -7.41 -41.63
C TRP A 92 -15.22 -6.79 -42.84
N ASN A 93 -16.23 -7.46 -43.45
CA ASN A 93 -16.97 -6.90 -44.61
C ASN A 93 -17.67 -5.58 -44.26
N ARG A 94 -18.10 -5.39 -43.04
CA ARG A 94 -18.71 -4.12 -42.58
C ARG A 94 -17.65 -3.05 -42.35
N ALA A 95 -16.53 -3.39 -41.75
CA ALA A 95 -15.43 -2.45 -41.53
C ALA A 95 -14.90 -1.88 -42.85
N ASP A 96 -14.72 -2.73 -43.88
CA ASP A 96 -14.33 -2.31 -45.23
C ASP A 96 -15.35 -1.36 -45.87
N ASN A 97 -16.65 -1.57 -45.63
CA ASN A 97 -17.70 -0.72 -46.18
C ASN A 97 -17.94 0.57 -45.37
N LEU A 98 -17.63 0.56 -44.06
CA LEU A 98 -17.79 1.73 -43.17
C LEU A 98 -16.74 2.81 -43.42
N ASN A 99 -15.56 2.45 -43.89
CA ASN A 99 -14.59 3.44 -44.37
C ASN A 99 -15.12 4.33 -45.54
N GLU A 100 -16.23 3.93 -46.18
CA GLU A 100 -16.94 4.73 -47.19
C GLU A 100 -18.15 5.52 -46.65
N THR A 101 -18.64 5.22 -45.41
CA THR A 101 -19.95 5.71 -44.95
C THR A 101 -20.00 6.22 -43.50
N LEU A 102 -18.85 6.42 -42.84
CA LEU A 102 -18.80 6.98 -41.46
C LEU A 102 -19.29 8.43 -41.49
N ASP A 103 -20.27 8.74 -40.67
CA ASP A 103 -20.62 10.12 -40.34
C ASP A 103 -19.47 10.70 -39.45
N GLU A 104 -18.69 11.61 -40.06
CA GLU A 104 -17.55 12.29 -39.34
C GLU A 104 -17.97 12.98 -38.04
N ASN A 105 -19.29 13.24 -37.85
CA ASN A 105 -19.86 13.87 -36.67
C ASN A 105 -20.30 12.87 -35.59
N ASN A 106 -20.37 11.59 -35.89
CA ASN A 106 -20.70 10.53 -34.90
C ASN A 106 -19.96 9.22 -35.21
N PRO A 107 -18.66 9.15 -34.84
CA PRO A 107 -17.83 7.97 -35.13
C PRO A 107 -18.30 6.69 -34.42
N ASN A 108 -19.25 6.79 -33.48
CA ASN A 108 -19.85 5.65 -32.79
C ASN A 108 -21.18 5.14 -33.42
N ASP A 109 -21.69 5.79 -34.43
CA ASP A 109 -22.91 5.31 -35.15
C ASP A 109 -22.54 4.33 -36.25
N TRP A 110 -22.31 3.10 -35.85
CA TRP A 110 -22.00 1.99 -36.73
C TRP A 110 -23.28 1.42 -37.44
N GLY A 111 -24.34 2.17 -37.57
CA GLY A 111 -25.54 1.75 -38.31
C GLY A 111 -26.06 0.39 -37.85
N GLN A 112 -26.54 0.29 -36.60
CA GLN A 112 -27.00 -0.96 -36.01
C GLN A 112 -28.09 -1.65 -36.83
N ARG A 113 -27.78 -2.83 -37.38
CA ARG A 113 -28.70 -3.65 -38.12
C ARG A 113 -29.62 -4.42 -37.19
N GLN A 114 -30.92 -4.33 -37.41
CA GLN A 114 -31.93 -5.07 -36.67
C GLN A 114 -32.42 -6.28 -37.48
N PRO A 115 -32.62 -7.45 -36.86
CA PRO A 115 -33.04 -8.63 -37.57
C PRO A 115 -34.52 -8.54 -38.02
N THR A 116 -34.78 -8.97 -39.24
CA THR A 116 -36.15 -9.24 -39.70
C THR A 116 -36.53 -10.66 -39.28
N LEU A 117 -37.39 -10.78 -38.27
CA LEU A 117 -37.75 -12.06 -37.67
C LEU A 117 -39.03 -12.65 -38.22
N THR A 118 -39.04 -13.93 -38.52
CA THR A 118 -40.25 -14.71 -38.79
C THR A 118 -41.12 -14.84 -37.54
N ILE A 119 -42.42 -15.18 -37.72
CA ILE A 119 -43.35 -15.42 -36.59
C ILE A 119 -42.85 -16.55 -35.69
N ALA A 120 -42.20 -17.58 -36.24
CA ALA A 120 -41.63 -18.67 -35.48
C ALA A 120 -40.44 -18.23 -34.59
N GLU A 121 -39.54 -17.40 -35.14
CA GLU A 121 -38.40 -16.82 -34.40
C GLU A 121 -38.87 -15.85 -33.33
N GLN A 122 -39.83 -15.00 -33.60
CA GLN A 122 -40.46 -14.11 -32.59
C GLN A 122 -41.08 -14.93 -31.44
N THR A 123 -41.74 -16.04 -31.76
CA THR A 123 -42.34 -16.91 -30.76
C THR A 123 -41.26 -17.63 -29.95
N PHE A 124 -40.15 -18.00 -30.54
CA PHE A 124 -39.01 -18.59 -29.87
C PHE A 124 -38.33 -17.59 -28.94
N LEU A 125 -38.10 -16.37 -29.36
CA LEU A 125 -37.57 -15.30 -28.50
C LEU A 125 -38.44 -15.06 -27.27
N ARG A 126 -39.76 -15.02 -27.42
CA ARG A 126 -40.66 -14.92 -26.24
C ARG A 126 -40.52 -16.10 -25.28
N LYS A 127 -40.26 -17.31 -25.79
CA LYS A 127 -40.01 -18.49 -24.94
C LYS A 127 -38.65 -18.33 -24.20
N ILE A 128 -37.63 -17.82 -24.86
CA ILE A 128 -36.35 -17.51 -24.18
C ILE A 128 -36.58 -16.50 -23.06
N GLU A 129 -37.26 -15.39 -23.33
CA GLU A 129 -37.55 -14.37 -22.31
C GLU A 129 -38.39 -14.92 -21.12
N GLN A 130 -39.31 -15.83 -21.41
CA GLN A 130 -40.07 -16.52 -20.34
C GLN A 130 -39.17 -17.42 -19.50
N GLN A 131 -38.21 -18.11 -20.13
CA GLN A 131 -37.25 -18.95 -19.40
C GLN A 131 -36.24 -18.11 -18.61
N GLU A 132 -35.72 -17.02 -19.15
CA GLU A 132 -34.91 -16.04 -18.42
C GLU A 132 -35.64 -15.53 -17.18
N LYS A 133 -36.89 -15.08 -17.32
CA LYS A 133 -37.73 -14.62 -16.21
C LYS A 133 -37.92 -15.72 -15.15
N LYS A 134 -38.14 -16.97 -15.59
CA LYS A 134 -38.28 -18.11 -14.69
C LYS A 134 -37.01 -18.35 -13.85
N ILE A 135 -35.84 -18.28 -14.49
CA ILE A 135 -34.53 -18.42 -13.80
C ILE A 135 -34.34 -17.25 -12.80
N LEU A 136 -34.60 -16.02 -13.24
CA LEU A 136 -34.47 -14.83 -12.41
C LEU A 136 -35.46 -14.82 -11.24
N ASN A 137 -36.69 -15.31 -11.41
CA ASN A 137 -37.66 -15.43 -10.32
C ASN A 137 -37.26 -16.50 -9.29
N ASN A 138 -36.56 -17.54 -9.70
CA ASN A 138 -35.98 -18.54 -8.79
C ASN A 138 -34.72 -18.03 -8.04
N LYS A 139 -34.26 -16.82 -8.35
CA LYS A 139 -33.14 -16.14 -7.70
C LYS A 139 -33.29 -15.99 -6.16
N ALA A 140 -34.55 -15.95 -5.71
CA ALA A 140 -34.86 -15.74 -4.28
C ALA A 140 -34.63 -16.98 -3.38
N ILE A 141 -34.41 -18.16 -3.96
CA ILE A 141 -34.24 -19.40 -3.18
C ILE A 141 -32.77 -19.81 -3.26
N LEU A 142 -31.99 -19.27 -2.34
CA LEU A 142 -30.58 -19.68 -2.18
C LEU A 142 -30.52 -20.97 -1.34
N PRO A 143 -29.68 -21.95 -1.69
CA PRO A 143 -29.39 -23.07 -0.83
C PRO A 143 -28.84 -22.59 0.53
N LYS A 144 -29.13 -23.34 1.57
CA LYS A 144 -28.68 -23.01 2.93
C LYS A 144 -27.14 -22.84 2.96
N GLY A 145 -26.67 -21.71 3.46
CA GLY A 145 -25.23 -21.39 3.56
C GLY A 145 -24.62 -20.76 2.31
N GLN A 146 -25.42 -20.41 1.31
CA GLN A 146 -24.99 -19.63 0.16
C GLN A 146 -25.53 -18.20 0.23
N VAL A 147 -24.76 -17.24 -0.27
CA VAL A 147 -25.14 -15.82 -0.35
C VAL A 147 -25.44 -15.38 -1.78
N VAL A 148 -25.03 -16.17 -2.78
CA VAL A 148 -25.25 -15.91 -4.21
C VAL A 148 -25.43 -17.22 -4.98
N ASN A 149 -26.25 -17.16 -6.06
CA ASN A 149 -26.35 -18.23 -7.04
C ASN A 149 -25.49 -17.91 -8.25
N LEU A 150 -24.36 -18.59 -8.42
CA LEU A 150 -23.42 -18.38 -9.51
C LEU A 150 -23.93 -18.90 -10.87
N ASP A 151 -25.03 -19.67 -10.94
CA ASP A 151 -25.72 -20.00 -12.20
C ASP A 151 -26.31 -18.76 -12.88
N LEU A 152 -26.35 -17.62 -12.19
CA LEU A 152 -26.84 -16.34 -12.72
C LEU A 152 -25.73 -15.48 -13.34
N LEU A 153 -24.47 -15.89 -13.29
CA LEU A 153 -23.37 -15.17 -13.94
C LEU A 153 -23.58 -15.09 -15.44
N LEU A 154 -23.35 -13.91 -16.02
CA LEU A 154 -23.45 -13.69 -17.47
C LEU A 154 -22.17 -14.06 -18.22
N ASN A 155 -21.03 -14.01 -17.55
CA ASN A 155 -19.70 -14.20 -18.14
C ASN A 155 -18.88 -15.36 -17.51
N PRO A 156 -19.48 -16.51 -17.18
CA PRO A 156 -18.73 -17.61 -16.55
C PRO A 156 -17.68 -18.21 -17.48
N TYR A 157 -17.80 -17.96 -18.79
CA TYR A 157 -16.90 -18.48 -19.84
C TYR A 157 -15.59 -17.73 -19.98
N GLN A 158 -15.42 -16.61 -19.30
CA GLN A 158 -14.14 -15.88 -19.30
C GLN A 158 -13.02 -16.66 -18.62
N LEU A 159 -13.37 -17.65 -17.79
CA LEU A 159 -12.44 -18.69 -17.37
C LEU A 159 -12.64 -19.94 -18.20
N GLU A 160 -11.55 -20.58 -18.64
CA GLU A 160 -11.63 -21.89 -19.33
C GLU A 160 -12.30 -22.95 -18.45
N THR A 161 -11.95 -22.95 -17.16
CA THR A 161 -12.53 -23.84 -16.14
C THR A 161 -12.77 -23.08 -14.85
N PHE A 162 -13.96 -23.21 -14.32
CA PHE A 162 -14.30 -22.67 -13.01
C PHE A 162 -14.02 -23.75 -11.94
N ASP A 163 -12.87 -23.65 -11.25
CA ASP A 163 -12.48 -24.64 -10.22
C ASP A 163 -13.60 -24.83 -9.17
N PRO A 164 -13.98 -26.06 -8.84
CA PRO A 164 -15.05 -26.33 -7.86
C PRO A 164 -14.81 -25.69 -6.48
N ARG A 165 -13.54 -25.56 -6.03
CA ARG A 165 -13.20 -24.92 -4.75
C ARG A 165 -13.47 -23.42 -4.82
N LEU A 166 -13.08 -22.78 -5.92
CA LEU A 166 -13.38 -21.36 -6.19
C LEU A 166 -14.88 -21.12 -6.24
N HIS A 167 -15.61 -21.93 -7.00
CA HIS A 167 -17.08 -21.87 -7.10
C HIS A 167 -17.74 -22.03 -5.71
N ALA A 168 -17.31 -23.01 -4.91
CA ALA A 168 -17.86 -23.24 -3.57
C ALA A 168 -17.62 -22.08 -2.62
N ALA A 169 -16.42 -21.48 -2.63
CA ALA A 169 -16.08 -20.33 -1.82
C ALA A 169 -16.91 -19.10 -2.23
N MET A 170 -16.97 -18.80 -3.53
CA MET A 170 -17.75 -17.67 -4.05
C MET A 170 -19.24 -17.82 -3.78
N SER A 171 -19.82 -19.02 -3.95
CA SER A 171 -21.23 -19.26 -3.61
C SER A 171 -21.53 -18.96 -2.14
N ARG A 172 -20.60 -19.27 -1.24
CA ARG A 172 -20.76 -19.13 0.21
C ARG A 172 -20.60 -17.70 0.72
N GLN A 173 -19.74 -16.90 0.12
CA GLN A 173 -19.37 -15.55 0.62
C GLN A 173 -19.38 -14.44 -0.44
N GLY A 174 -19.63 -14.78 -1.70
CA GLY A 174 -19.72 -13.81 -2.82
C GLY A 174 -18.38 -13.49 -3.48
N PHE A 175 -17.28 -13.92 -2.90
CA PHE A 175 -15.92 -13.70 -3.41
C PHE A 175 -14.98 -14.83 -3.00
N ALA A 176 -13.80 -14.84 -3.59
CA ALA A 176 -12.69 -15.68 -3.14
C ALA A 176 -11.35 -15.03 -3.48
N ILE A 177 -10.39 -15.14 -2.57
CA ILE A 177 -9.01 -14.69 -2.78
C ILE A 177 -8.18 -15.91 -3.17
N VAL A 178 -7.51 -15.84 -4.31
CA VAL A 178 -6.61 -16.89 -4.79
C VAL A 178 -5.17 -16.41 -4.61
N PRO A 179 -4.38 -17.09 -3.77
CA PRO A 179 -2.99 -16.74 -3.58
C PRO A 179 -2.19 -16.88 -4.88
N GLU A 180 -1.54 -15.82 -5.32
CA GLU A 180 -0.67 -15.79 -6.47
C GLU A 180 0.66 -15.09 -6.15
N ARG A 181 1.58 -15.02 -7.11
CA ARG A 181 2.92 -14.44 -6.94
C ARG A 181 3.14 -13.22 -7.83
N LEU A 182 2.15 -12.35 -7.90
CA LEU A 182 2.24 -11.15 -8.72
C LEU A 182 3.15 -10.12 -8.04
N GLN A 183 3.96 -9.47 -8.86
CA GLN A 183 4.90 -8.45 -8.36
C GLN A 183 4.18 -7.18 -7.93
N GLN A 184 3.14 -6.77 -8.68
CA GLN A 184 2.36 -5.56 -8.44
C GLN A 184 0.87 -5.84 -8.59
N LEU A 185 0.01 -5.03 -7.94
CA LEU A 185 -1.44 -5.19 -8.01
C LEU A 185 -1.98 -4.81 -9.40
N PHE A 186 -1.46 -3.76 -10.01
CA PHE A 186 -1.94 -3.28 -11.31
C PHE A 186 -1.76 -4.30 -12.45
N HIS A 187 -0.80 -5.22 -12.38
CA HIS A 187 -0.65 -6.30 -13.37
C HIS A 187 -1.90 -7.20 -13.49
N VAL A 188 -2.73 -7.31 -12.44
CA VAL A 188 -4.02 -8.01 -12.55
C VAL A 188 -4.99 -7.25 -13.47
N TYR A 189 -5.01 -5.95 -13.33
CA TYR A 189 -5.92 -5.08 -14.08
C TYR A 189 -5.46 -4.91 -15.54
N GLU A 190 -4.17 -4.88 -15.81
CA GLU A 190 -3.61 -4.95 -17.15
C GLU A 190 -3.98 -6.28 -17.84
N LYS A 191 -3.81 -7.40 -17.12
CA LYS A 191 -4.25 -8.70 -17.64
C LYS A 191 -5.77 -8.73 -17.90
N ASN A 192 -6.58 -8.03 -17.09
CA ASN A 192 -8.01 -7.91 -17.32
C ASN A 192 -8.30 -7.19 -18.63
N ASP A 193 -7.62 -6.10 -18.90
CA ASP A 193 -7.75 -5.31 -20.14
C ASP A 193 -7.44 -6.18 -21.37
N TYR A 194 -6.29 -6.86 -21.39
CA TYR A 194 -5.91 -7.78 -22.47
C TYR A 194 -6.90 -8.95 -22.71
N SER A 195 -7.68 -9.33 -21.71
CA SER A 195 -8.64 -10.45 -21.79
C SER A 195 -10.10 -10.00 -21.78
N ASN A 196 -10.39 -8.71 -21.89
CA ASN A 196 -11.73 -8.12 -21.72
C ASN A 196 -12.44 -8.64 -20.45
N PHE A 197 -11.66 -8.90 -19.38
CA PHE A 197 -12.17 -9.42 -18.12
C PHE A 197 -12.66 -8.27 -17.24
N PRO A 198 -13.90 -8.29 -16.72
CA PRO A 198 -14.40 -7.22 -15.87
C PRO A 198 -13.54 -6.97 -14.64
N SER A 199 -13.02 -5.77 -14.52
CA SER A 199 -12.17 -5.35 -13.38
C SER A 199 -13.02 -5.05 -12.15
N PHE A 200 -12.63 -5.66 -11.01
CA PHE A 200 -13.08 -5.26 -9.67
C PHE A 200 -11.98 -4.43 -9.00
N VAL A 201 -12.12 -3.12 -9.07
CA VAL A 201 -11.12 -2.18 -8.53
C VAL A 201 -11.20 -2.13 -7.02
N THR A 202 -10.18 -2.68 -6.35
CA THR A 202 -10.11 -2.78 -4.90
C THR A 202 -9.55 -1.51 -4.26
N THR A 203 -9.85 -1.29 -2.99
CA THR A 203 -9.16 -0.29 -2.17
C THR A 203 -7.66 -0.55 -2.06
N ASP A 204 -7.23 -1.81 -2.18
CA ASP A 204 -5.83 -2.23 -2.16
C ASP A 204 -5.00 -1.61 -3.29
N LEU A 205 -5.56 -1.52 -4.50
CA LEU A 205 -4.87 -0.91 -5.65
C LEU A 205 -4.52 0.56 -5.37
N TYR A 206 -5.48 1.32 -4.84
CA TYR A 206 -5.24 2.72 -4.47
C TYR A 206 -4.25 2.85 -3.30
N LEU A 207 -4.33 1.99 -2.31
CA LEU A 207 -3.42 2.02 -1.15
C LEU A 207 -1.98 1.75 -1.57
N GLN A 208 -1.75 0.83 -2.51
CA GLN A 208 -0.43 0.63 -3.10
C GLN A 208 0.06 1.90 -3.84
N LEU A 209 -0.80 2.52 -4.65
CA LEU A 209 -0.47 3.78 -5.32
C LEU A 209 -0.14 4.87 -4.30
N PHE A 210 -0.90 4.96 -3.21
CA PHE A 210 -0.66 5.91 -2.13
C PHE A 210 0.66 5.64 -1.39
N HIS A 211 1.03 4.38 -1.18
CA HIS A 211 2.33 4.00 -0.66
C HIS A 211 3.47 4.52 -1.53
N PHE A 212 3.45 4.27 -2.84
CA PHE A 212 4.45 4.83 -3.77
C PHE A 212 4.49 6.36 -3.75
N TYR A 213 3.32 6.98 -3.68
CA TYR A 213 3.22 8.44 -3.60
C TYR A 213 3.83 8.98 -2.32
N PHE A 214 3.45 8.45 -1.16
CA PHE A 214 3.93 8.90 0.14
C PHE A 214 5.45 8.74 0.26
N ASP A 215 5.95 7.62 -0.18
CA ASP A 215 7.36 7.31 -0.29
C ASP A 215 8.12 8.31 -1.18
N ASN A 216 7.61 8.62 -2.35
CA ASN A 216 8.22 9.58 -3.27
C ASN A 216 8.36 10.97 -2.64
N ILE A 217 7.30 11.48 -2.03
CA ILE A 217 7.32 12.82 -1.43
C ILE A 217 8.26 12.92 -0.24
N LEU A 218 8.37 11.85 0.53
CA LEU A 218 9.31 11.78 1.64
C LEU A 218 10.74 11.88 1.13
N ARG A 219 11.10 11.01 0.20
CA ARG A 219 12.42 10.97 -0.43
C ARG A 219 12.81 12.30 -1.08
N ASP A 220 11.92 12.89 -1.87
CA ASP A 220 12.20 14.16 -2.52
C ASP A 220 12.42 15.28 -1.48
N THR A 221 11.66 15.29 -0.40
CA THR A 221 11.84 16.23 0.71
C THR A 221 13.21 16.04 1.35
N GLU A 222 13.63 14.83 1.60
CA GLU A 222 14.92 14.53 2.24
C GLU A 222 16.12 14.79 1.38
N VAL A 223 16.16 14.23 0.18
CA VAL A 223 17.29 14.35 -0.73
C VAL A 223 17.48 15.79 -1.22
N LYS A 224 16.37 16.48 -1.53
CA LYS A 224 16.44 17.83 -2.11
C LYS A 224 16.57 18.93 -1.05
N LYS A 225 16.12 18.70 0.19
CA LYS A 225 16.10 19.74 1.25
C LYS A 225 16.76 19.30 2.55
N LEU A 226 16.29 18.23 3.21
CA LEU A 226 16.70 17.91 4.57
C LEU A 226 18.17 17.46 4.69
N ASP A 227 18.72 16.75 3.71
CA ASP A 227 20.11 16.31 3.68
C ASP A 227 21.11 17.48 3.77
N SER A 228 20.87 18.53 2.96
CA SER A 228 21.69 19.73 3.03
C SER A 228 21.49 20.53 4.30
N LEU A 229 20.26 20.61 4.80
CA LEU A 229 19.92 21.31 6.04
C LEU A 229 20.53 20.65 7.28
N VAL A 230 20.48 19.32 7.40
CA VAL A 230 21.06 18.59 8.54
C VAL A 230 22.57 18.72 8.57
N THR A 231 23.20 18.71 7.39
CA THR A 231 24.64 18.94 7.27
C THR A 231 25.03 20.36 7.69
N ALA A 232 24.31 21.37 7.18
CA ALA A 232 24.52 22.78 7.51
C ALA A 232 24.29 23.08 9.00
N PHE A 233 23.20 22.56 9.56
CA PHE A 233 22.88 22.64 10.98
C PHE A 233 23.99 22.03 11.84
N SER A 234 24.43 20.81 11.53
CA SER A 234 25.50 20.13 12.26
C SER A 234 26.82 20.90 12.22
N ARG A 235 27.18 21.50 11.07
CA ARG A 235 28.36 22.39 10.95
C ARG A 235 28.20 23.67 11.75
N GLY A 236 27.02 24.28 11.73
CA GLY A 236 26.68 25.47 12.52
C GLY A 236 26.87 25.22 14.01
N MET A 237 26.35 24.09 14.51
CA MET A 237 26.52 23.68 15.91
C MET A 237 27.97 23.33 16.25
N PHE A 238 28.66 22.58 15.39
CA PHE A 238 30.07 22.25 15.59
C PHE A 238 30.94 23.51 15.79
N ASN A 239 30.75 24.51 14.94
CA ASN A 239 31.52 25.75 15.01
C ASN A 239 31.23 26.53 16.31
N ARG A 240 29.97 26.60 16.74
CA ARG A 240 29.59 27.27 17.98
C ARG A 240 30.12 26.54 19.22
N MET A 241 30.05 25.23 19.24
CA MET A 241 30.63 24.41 20.31
C MET A 241 32.15 24.50 20.32
N THR A 242 32.82 24.58 19.17
CA THR A 242 34.26 24.81 19.09
C THR A 242 34.64 26.17 19.74
N LYS A 243 33.89 27.22 19.40
CA LYS A 243 34.12 28.54 20.00
C LYS A 243 33.96 28.49 21.52
N LEU A 244 32.92 27.90 22.05
CA LEU A 244 32.71 27.78 23.51
C LEU A 244 33.77 26.93 24.18
N ALA A 245 34.22 25.85 23.57
CA ALA A 245 35.27 24.96 24.12
C ALA A 245 36.65 25.64 24.19
N THR A 246 36.94 26.56 23.26
CA THR A 246 38.29 27.20 23.13
C THR A 246 38.37 28.62 23.69
N THR A 247 37.25 29.31 23.93
CA THR A 247 37.23 30.67 24.47
C THR A 247 37.76 30.71 25.92
N PRO A 248 38.77 31.47 26.26
CA PRO A 248 39.36 31.51 27.60
C PRO A 248 38.39 31.86 28.72
N SER A 249 37.49 32.79 28.46
CA SER A 249 36.49 33.29 29.44
C SER A 249 35.31 32.34 29.69
N THR A 250 35.15 31.28 28.92
CA THR A 250 34.09 30.26 29.15
C THR A 250 34.40 29.45 30.41
N GLY A 251 33.39 29.22 31.24
CA GLY A 251 33.53 28.46 32.48
C GLY A 251 33.94 26.99 32.26
N LYS A 252 34.65 26.41 33.21
CA LYS A 252 35.23 25.05 33.11
C LYS A 252 34.17 23.99 32.72
N GLN A 253 32.99 24.03 33.38
CA GLN A 253 31.90 23.07 33.11
C GLN A 253 31.30 23.26 31.71
N THR A 254 31.09 24.48 31.29
CA THR A 254 30.60 24.82 29.94
C THR A 254 31.62 24.39 28.88
N LYS A 255 32.91 24.60 29.10
CA LYS A 255 33.96 24.11 28.20
C LYS A 255 33.94 22.60 28.04
N ALA A 256 33.79 21.85 29.14
CA ALA A 256 33.72 20.41 29.11
C ALA A 256 32.49 19.91 28.35
N ALA A 257 31.33 20.50 28.60
CA ALA A 257 30.10 20.18 27.86
C ALA A 257 30.22 20.53 26.36
N ALA A 258 30.79 21.71 26.03
CA ALA A 258 31.00 22.16 24.68
C ALA A 258 31.96 21.25 23.87
N ALA A 259 33.04 20.77 24.50
CA ALA A 259 33.98 19.86 23.88
C ALA A 259 33.34 18.50 23.52
N PHE A 260 32.49 17.97 24.40
CA PHE A 260 31.69 16.77 24.07
C PHE A 260 30.69 17.03 22.95
N CYS A 261 29.92 18.12 23.02
CA CYS A 261 28.94 18.48 22.00
C CYS A 261 29.62 18.74 20.65
N GLN A 262 30.81 19.34 20.64
CA GLN A 262 31.63 19.46 19.42
C GLN A 262 31.91 18.08 18.82
N ALA A 263 32.34 17.11 19.61
CA ALA A 263 32.60 15.74 19.15
C ALA A 263 31.33 15.05 18.65
N TYR A 264 30.21 15.23 19.34
CA TYR A 264 28.89 14.72 18.91
C TYR A 264 28.49 15.21 17.53
N PHE A 265 28.65 16.54 17.26
CA PHE A 265 28.38 17.09 15.92
C PHE A 265 29.48 16.75 14.91
N ALA A 266 30.71 16.48 15.34
CA ALA A 266 31.76 15.97 14.45
C ALA A 266 31.40 14.57 13.90
N VAL A 267 30.80 13.69 14.72
CA VAL A 267 30.27 12.40 14.25
C VAL A 267 29.15 12.62 13.23
N ALA A 268 28.17 13.49 13.52
CA ALA A 268 27.08 13.80 12.58
C ALA A 268 27.60 14.31 11.23
N ILE A 269 28.56 15.25 11.22
CA ILE A 269 29.19 15.76 9.99
C ILE A 269 29.92 14.65 9.23
N ALA A 270 30.64 13.78 9.94
CA ALA A 270 31.37 12.68 9.32
C ALA A 270 30.43 11.62 8.71
N LEU A 271 29.27 11.38 9.32
CA LEU A 271 28.26 10.50 8.78
C LEU A 271 27.59 11.09 7.53
N SER A 272 27.30 12.40 7.53
CA SER A 272 26.64 13.04 6.39
C SER A 272 27.57 13.29 5.20
N THR A 273 28.85 13.57 5.45
CA THR A 273 29.80 14.00 4.40
C THR A 273 30.87 12.96 4.05
N GLY A 274 30.95 11.88 4.82
CA GLY A 274 32.03 10.90 4.73
C GLY A 274 33.39 11.38 5.31
N LYS A 275 33.49 12.63 5.79
CA LYS A 275 34.75 13.26 6.22
C LYS A 275 34.62 13.87 7.62
N THR A 276 35.52 13.50 8.53
CA THR A 276 35.60 14.13 9.85
C THR A 276 36.07 15.59 9.71
N PRO A 277 35.36 16.56 10.36
CA PRO A 277 35.77 17.96 10.28
C PRO A 277 37.11 18.19 10.98
N ALA A 278 37.85 19.17 10.51
CA ALA A 278 39.08 19.63 11.17
C ALA A 278 38.74 20.31 12.53
N GLY A 279 39.72 20.34 13.44
CA GLY A 279 39.57 21.05 14.72
C GLY A 279 38.84 20.30 15.81
N VAL A 280 38.59 18.99 15.68
CA VAL A 280 38.07 18.17 16.77
C VAL A 280 39.02 18.18 17.94
N THR A 281 38.50 18.49 19.15
CA THR A 281 39.26 18.53 20.40
C THR A 281 40.06 17.24 20.59
N ALA A 282 41.36 17.35 20.91
CA ALA A 282 42.28 16.22 20.93
C ALA A 282 41.80 15.04 21.79
N ALA A 283 41.23 15.31 22.97
CA ALA A 283 40.65 14.30 23.88
C ALA A 283 39.53 13.45 23.24
N TYR A 284 38.85 13.96 22.21
CA TYR A 284 37.70 13.27 21.56
C TYR A 284 37.99 12.70 20.19
N LYS A 285 39.17 12.92 19.59
CA LYS A 285 39.49 12.41 18.23
C LYS A 285 39.31 10.92 18.10
N GLN A 286 39.80 10.14 19.06
CA GLN A 286 39.67 8.67 19.05
C GLN A 286 38.19 8.23 19.25
N HIS A 287 37.47 8.93 20.14
CA HIS A 287 36.03 8.66 20.35
C HIS A 287 35.22 8.89 19.06
N VAL A 288 35.42 10.00 18.38
CA VAL A 288 34.73 10.30 17.10
C VAL A 288 35.02 9.21 16.08
N ALA A 289 36.29 8.83 15.89
CA ALA A 289 36.64 7.76 14.92
C ALA A 289 36.02 6.41 15.30
N SER A 290 36.01 6.07 16.61
CA SER A 290 35.39 4.84 17.13
C SER A 290 33.88 4.82 16.90
N GLU A 291 33.16 5.92 17.17
CA GLU A 291 31.70 5.98 16.98
C GLU A 291 31.32 5.88 15.54
N ILE A 292 32.02 6.54 14.61
CA ILE A 292 31.80 6.43 13.16
C ILE A 292 31.94 4.96 12.71
N LYS A 293 32.96 4.25 13.21
CA LYS A 293 33.18 2.84 12.88
C LYS A 293 32.02 1.96 13.37
N LYS A 294 31.55 2.15 14.62
CA LYS A 294 30.44 1.39 15.20
C LYS A 294 29.12 1.63 14.48
N VAL A 295 28.82 2.90 14.17
CA VAL A 295 27.63 3.27 13.38
C VAL A 295 27.64 2.58 12.00
N LYS A 296 28.79 2.57 11.31
CA LYS A 296 28.92 1.90 10.01
C LYS A 296 28.84 0.38 10.11
N ALA A 297 29.34 -0.21 11.18
CA ALA A 297 29.23 -1.65 11.43
C ALA A 297 27.81 -2.11 11.71
N SER A 298 26.98 -1.24 12.29
CA SER A 298 25.57 -1.52 12.65
C SER A 298 25.40 -2.76 13.55
N GLU A 299 26.33 -2.98 14.47
CA GLU A 299 26.33 -4.10 15.42
C GLU A 299 26.27 -3.60 16.85
N ASN A 300 25.37 -4.14 17.67
CA ASN A 300 25.16 -3.72 19.06
C ASN A 300 26.44 -3.94 19.89
N THR A 301 27.00 -2.86 20.43
CA THR A 301 28.24 -2.90 21.22
C THR A 301 28.31 -1.77 22.27
N TYR A 302 29.32 -1.78 23.13
CA TYR A 302 29.51 -0.78 24.16
C TYR A 302 30.03 0.55 23.59
N SER A 303 29.64 1.67 24.21
CA SER A 303 30.13 3.01 23.90
C SER A 303 30.56 3.79 25.15
N THR A 304 31.84 3.94 25.32
CA THR A 304 32.37 4.80 26.38
C THR A 304 32.08 6.28 26.14
N PHE A 305 32.02 6.70 24.89
CA PHE A 305 31.66 8.06 24.50
C PHE A 305 30.24 8.44 24.95
N LEU A 306 29.26 7.52 24.71
CA LEU A 306 27.86 7.74 25.03
C LEU A 306 27.50 7.32 26.48
N GLY A 307 28.46 6.73 27.23
CA GLY A 307 28.24 6.25 28.59
C GLY A 307 27.53 4.89 28.68
N TYR A 308 27.54 4.11 27.61
CA TYR A 308 27.01 2.75 27.57
C TYR A 308 28.14 1.74 27.80
N THR A 309 28.54 1.60 29.08
CA THR A 309 29.67 0.73 29.51
C THR A 309 29.23 -0.61 30.07
N GLU A 310 28.02 -0.69 30.61
CA GLU A 310 27.43 -1.90 31.20
C GLU A 310 26.40 -2.55 30.26
N VAL A 311 25.74 -1.76 29.44
CA VAL A 311 24.71 -2.19 28.47
C VAL A 311 25.16 -1.83 27.05
N LYS A 312 24.95 -2.70 26.11
CA LYS A 312 25.26 -2.42 24.69
C LYS A 312 24.35 -1.31 24.17
N TYR A 313 24.91 -0.37 23.44
CA TYR A 313 24.15 0.61 22.68
C TYR A 313 23.63 -0.02 21.39
N PRO A 314 22.38 0.23 20.96
CA PRO A 314 21.72 -0.48 19.84
C PRO A 314 22.16 0.06 18.47
N TYR A 315 23.42 -0.13 18.10
CA TYR A 315 23.93 0.28 16.78
C TYR A 315 23.29 -0.46 15.62
N SER A 316 22.60 -1.58 15.84
CA SER A 316 21.82 -2.27 14.80
C SER A 316 20.73 -1.39 14.17
N LEU A 317 20.27 -0.36 14.90
CA LEU A 317 19.33 0.64 14.37
C LEU A 317 19.90 1.48 13.23
N TYR A 318 21.22 1.57 13.10
CA TYR A 318 21.90 2.36 12.07
C TYR A 318 22.10 1.62 10.76
N ARG A 319 21.64 0.37 10.65
CA ARG A 319 21.61 -0.37 9.39
C ARG A 319 20.58 0.28 8.47
N PRO A 320 21.01 0.84 7.30
CA PRO A 320 20.06 1.33 6.32
C PRO A 320 19.19 0.18 5.81
N ARG A 321 17.89 0.39 5.72
CA ARG A 321 16.90 -0.55 5.22
C ARG A 321 15.73 0.24 4.62
N GLY A 322 14.78 -0.42 3.98
CA GLY A 322 13.85 0.30 3.14
C GLY A 322 14.61 1.10 2.08
N HIS A 323 14.15 2.24 1.72
CA HIS A 323 14.79 3.07 0.70
C HIS A 323 16.20 3.58 1.04
N TYR A 324 16.57 3.60 2.30
CA TYR A 324 17.92 4.04 2.64
C TYR A 324 19.03 3.07 2.23
N SER A 325 18.67 1.88 1.71
CA SER A 325 19.65 0.96 1.12
C SER A 325 20.16 1.40 -0.25
N ARG A 326 19.48 2.31 -0.95
CA ARG A 326 19.57 2.51 -2.41
C ARG A 326 20.67 3.41 -2.93
N SER A 327 21.15 4.38 -2.17
CA SER A 327 22.29 5.23 -2.58
C SER A 327 23.15 5.58 -1.39
N GLU A 328 24.46 5.81 -1.63
CA GLU A 328 25.37 6.21 -0.55
C GLU A 328 24.96 7.56 0.07
N ARG A 329 24.41 8.45 -0.70
CA ARG A 329 23.93 9.75 -0.20
C ARG A 329 22.82 9.57 0.85
N ILE A 330 21.83 8.73 0.54
CA ILE A 330 20.70 8.54 1.45
C ILE A 330 21.09 7.65 2.64
N LYS A 331 22.03 6.70 2.48
CA LYS A 331 22.65 5.96 3.61
C LYS A 331 23.37 6.92 4.58
N HIS A 332 24.03 7.94 4.06
CA HIS A 332 24.66 8.96 4.88
C HIS A 332 23.61 9.77 5.65
N TYR A 333 22.57 10.24 4.95
CA TYR A 333 21.46 10.95 5.59
C TYR A 333 20.81 10.10 6.69
N PHE A 334 20.45 8.85 6.41
CA PHE A 334 19.87 7.92 7.37
C PHE A 334 20.72 7.82 8.65
N ARG A 335 22.00 7.51 8.51
CA ARG A 335 22.90 7.36 9.66
C ARG A 335 23.05 8.66 10.45
N THR A 336 23.05 9.79 9.75
CA THR A 336 23.13 11.11 10.38
C THR A 336 21.88 11.42 11.19
N MET A 337 20.72 11.27 10.58
CA MET A 337 19.44 11.49 11.26
C MET A 337 19.24 10.50 12.41
N MET A 338 19.54 9.23 12.20
CA MET A 338 19.48 8.22 13.27
C MET A 338 20.42 8.58 14.44
N TRP A 339 21.61 9.15 14.17
CA TRP A 339 22.51 9.66 15.21
C TRP A 339 21.87 10.79 16.01
N LEU A 340 21.28 11.77 15.35
CA LEU A 340 20.62 12.91 16.02
C LEU A 340 19.32 12.49 16.75
N GLN A 341 18.68 11.41 16.33
CA GLN A 341 17.43 10.89 16.92
C GLN A 341 17.68 9.95 18.11
N SER A 342 18.65 9.05 18.01
CA SER A 342 18.78 7.94 18.95
C SER A 342 19.77 8.19 20.10
N VAL A 343 20.72 9.13 19.95
CA VAL A 343 21.66 9.48 21.06
C VAL A 343 20.92 10.28 22.13
N PRO A 344 20.72 9.72 23.34
CA PRO A 344 19.96 10.38 24.38
C PRO A 344 20.86 11.17 25.34
N PHE A 345 20.27 12.22 25.92
CA PHE A 345 20.81 12.90 27.08
C PHE A 345 19.87 12.67 28.28
N GLY A 346 20.33 11.97 29.29
CA GLY A 346 19.52 11.63 30.45
C GLY A 346 19.41 12.77 31.46
N THR A 347 18.19 12.97 32.01
CA THR A 347 17.92 13.98 33.04
C THR A 347 18.56 13.65 34.41
N ASP A 348 18.71 12.36 34.69
CA ASP A 348 19.33 11.80 35.94
C ASP A 348 20.87 11.74 35.87
N ARG A 349 21.47 12.21 34.78
CA ARG A 349 22.92 12.28 34.58
C ARG A 349 23.37 13.72 34.37
N PRO A 350 23.95 14.36 35.44
CA PRO A 350 24.25 15.80 35.42
C PRO A 350 25.08 16.26 34.22
N ASP A 351 26.07 15.47 33.79
CA ASP A 351 26.88 15.81 32.63
C ASP A 351 26.09 15.72 31.29
N GLN A 352 25.20 14.75 31.16
CA GLN A 352 24.36 14.64 29.98
C GLN A 352 23.31 15.74 29.94
N LEU A 353 22.70 16.07 31.08
CA LEU A 353 21.78 17.20 31.22
C LEU A 353 22.46 18.52 30.85
N LYS A 354 23.69 18.80 31.33
CA LYS A 354 24.46 19.99 30.94
C LYS A 354 24.69 20.07 29.44
N ARG A 355 24.98 18.94 28.78
CA ARG A 355 25.13 18.86 27.32
C ARG A 355 23.83 19.22 26.60
N ALA A 356 22.70 18.64 27.00
CA ALA A 356 21.38 18.96 26.45
C ALA A 356 21.03 20.44 26.64
N MET A 357 21.22 20.99 27.84
CA MET A 357 20.97 22.39 28.14
C MET A 357 21.85 23.32 27.31
N LEU A 358 23.13 22.98 27.11
CA LEU A 358 24.03 23.78 26.27
C LEU A 358 23.58 23.78 24.79
N ILE A 359 23.20 22.63 24.24
CA ILE A 359 22.65 22.52 22.90
C ILE A 359 21.37 23.36 22.80
N ALA A 360 20.44 23.21 23.76
CA ALA A 360 19.19 23.93 23.84
C ALA A 360 19.40 25.45 23.86
N HIS A 361 20.31 25.93 24.70
CA HIS A 361 20.66 27.35 24.78
C HIS A 361 21.24 27.88 23.45
N VAL A 362 22.18 27.18 22.84
CA VAL A 362 22.79 27.59 21.56
C VAL A 362 21.78 27.64 20.46
N VAL A 363 20.86 26.68 20.38
CA VAL A 363 19.80 26.68 19.36
C VAL A 363 18.74 27.74 19.65
N GLY A 364 18.27 27.85 20.87
CA GLY A 364 17.15 28.73 21.25
C GLY A 364 17.53 30.20 21.29
N SER A 365 18.79 30.55 21.64
CA SER A 365 19.27 31.94 21.75
C SER A 365 19.83 32.51 20.43
N ASP A 366 20.13 31.67 19.44
CA ASP A 366 20.63 32.08 18.13
C ASP A 366 19.50 31.96 17.07
N PRO A 367 18.99 33.10 16.53
CA PRO A 367 17.89 33.07 15.56
C PRO A 367 18.20 32.24 14.32
N GLN A 368 19.45 32.20 13.85
CA GLN A 368 19.84 31.42 12.69
C GLN A 368 19.80 29.92 12.98
N MET A 369 20.28 29.51 14.16
CA MET A 369 20.24 28.09 14.55
C MET A 369 18.81 27.62 14.86
N LYS A 370 18.00 28.48 15.49
CA LYS A 370 16.57 28.18 15.73
C LYS A 370 15.82 27.98 14.42
N SER A 371 16.00 28.87 13.44
CA SER A 371 15.40 28.73 12.10
C SER A 371 15.86 27.44 11.40
N ALA A 372 17.16 27.13 11.45
CA ALA A 372 17.69 25.90 10.87
C ALA A 372 17.16 24.63 11.55
N TYR A 373 16.99 24.66 12.87
CA TYR A 373 16.37 23.56 13.63
C TYR A 373 14.90 23.36 13.24
N ASN A 374 14.12 24.44 13.21
CA ASN A 374 12.70 24.36 12.86
C ASN A 374 12.50 23.86 11.41
N ALA A 375 13.35 24.29 10.47
CA ALA A 375 13.29 23.84 9.08
C ALA A 375 13.53 22.30 8.92
N LEU A 376 14.20 21.67 9.88
CA LEU A 376 14.35 20.21 9.97
C LEU A 376 13.19 19.58 10.75
N PHE A 377 12.75 20.21 11.83
CA PHE A 377 11.86 19.63 12.81
C PHE A 377 10.39 19.64 12.39
N GLU A 378 9.90 20.76 11.85
CA GLU A 378 8.49 20.98 11.54
C GLU A 378 7.96 20.05 10.43
N PRO A 379 8.66 19.84 9.28
CA PRO A 379 8.18 18.93 8.26
C PRO A 379 8.03 17.49 8.77
N ILE A 380 8.97 17.03 9.59
CA ILE A 380 8.92 15.68 10.17
C ILE A 380 7.75 15.54 11.17
N THR A 381 7.47 16.61 11.95
CA THR A 381 6.31 16.63 12.85
C THR A 381 5.01 16.51 12.09
N PHE A 382 4.89 17.23 10.99
CA PHE A 382 3.69 17.15 10.15
C PHE A 382 3.49 15.76 9.52
N LEU A 383 4.57 15.15 9.02
CA LEU A 383 4.48 13.84 8.37
C LEU A 383 4.16 12.72 9.37
N PHE A 384 4.81 12.71 10.54
CA PHE A 384 4.79 11.58 11.46
C PHE A 384 4.23 11.87 12.86
N GLY A 385 3.95 13.12 13.20
CA GLY A 385 3.38 13.52 14.48
C GLY A 385 4.39 14.11 15.47
N GLU A 386 3.91 14.32 16.68
CA GLU A 386 4.65 14.97 17.76
C GLU A 386 5.82 14.11 18.28
N PRO A 387 6.85 14.72 18.86
CA PRO A 387 8.00 14.01 19.41
C PRO A 387 7.62 13.10 20.59
N ASP A 388 8.19 11.89 20.63
CA ASP A 388 7.99 10.91 21.70
C ASP A 388 8.83 11.24 22.96
N ASN A 389 9.96 11.91 22.79
CA ASN A 389 10.84 12.32 23.88
C ASN A 389 10.89 13.84 24.04
N ILE A 390 11.43 14.29 25.18
CA ILE A 390 11.66 15.72 25.46
C ILE A 390 12.55 16.33 24.37
N THR A 391 12.13 17.45 23.83
CA THR A 391 12.86 18.21 22.83
C THR A 391 13.84 19.20 23.46
N ILE A 392 14.89 19.58 22.73
CA ILE A 392 15.82 20.64 23.18
C ILE A 392 15.14 22.01 23.31
N MET A 393 14.09 22.28 22.57
CA MET A 393 13.34 23.55 22.69
C MET A 393 12.53 23.60 23.97
N GLN A 394 11.90 22.49 24.40
CA GLN A 394 11.26 22.42 25.72
C GLN A 394 12.29 22.64 26.86
N VAL A 395 13.50 22.07 26.71
CA VAL A 395 14.59 22.33 27.68
C VAL A 395 14.96 23.82 27.68
N TYR A 396 15.10 24.45 26.52
CA TYR A 396 15.38 25.88 26.40
C TYR A 396 14.33 26.76 27.12
N ASP A 397 13.07 26.48 26.90
CA ASP A 397 11.97 27.22 27.53
C ASP A 397 11.97 27.04 29.06
N LEU A 398 12.26 25.83 29.54
CA LEU A 398 12.38 25.55 30.97
C LEU A 398 13.58 26.23 31.63
N MET A 399 14.62 26.55 30.87
CA MET A 399 15.76 27.36 31.34
C MET A 399 15.40 28.83 31.53
N GLN A 400 14.28 29.33 31.03
CA GLN A 400 13.81 30.70 31.18
C GLN A 400 14.87 31.76 30.82
N GLY A 401 15.63 31.54 29.77
CA GLY A 401 16.71 32.41 29.30
C GLY A 401 17.99 32.41 30.17
N ALA A 402 18.07 31.53 31.17
CA ALA A 402 19.26 31.41 32.02
C ALA A 402 20.49 30.96 31.21
N ALA A 403 21.61 31.65 31.39
CA ALA A 403 22.85 31.30 30.74
C ALA A 403 23.47 30.01 31.36
N PRO A 404 23.96 29.07 30.55
CA PRO A 404 24.55 27.82 31.03
C PRO A 404 25.64 28.00 32.10
N GLU A 405 26.47 29.02 31.98
CA GLU A 405 27.54 29.33 32.95
C GLU A 405 27.01 29.55 34.38
N LYS A 406 25.84 30.17 34.52
CA LYS A 406 25.21 30.42 35.82
C LYS A 406 24.51 29.17 36.36
N VAL A 407 23.87 28.43 35.49
CA VAL A 407 23.09 27.22 35.85
C VAL A 407 24.02 26.07 36.23
N PHE A 408 25.10 25.82 35.47
CA PHE A 408 25.97 24.65 35.63
C PHE A 408 26.78 24.65 36.94
N VAL A 409 26.99 25.80 37.52
CA VAL A 409 27.71 25.94 38.81
C VAL A 409 26.76 25.96 40.02
N ASN A 410 25.45 25.99 39.81
CA ASN A 410 24.44 25.98 40.86
C ASN A 410 23.69 24.65 40.86
N GLU A 411 24.03 23.79 41.79
CA GLU A 411 23.45 22.45 41.93
C GLU A 411 21.93 22.48 42.15
N GLN A 412 21.46 23.41 43.00
CA GLN A 412 20.03 23.57 43.24
C GLN A 412 19.29 23.90 41.96
N TRP A 413 19.80 24.83 41.15
CA TRP A 413 19.19 25.20 39.91
C TRP A 413 19.18 24.06 38.87
N MET A 414 20.26 23.26 38.81
CA MET A 414 20.34 22.05 38.00
C MET A 414 19.25 21.03 38.37
N ASN A 415 19.07 20.80 39.68
CA ASN A 415 18.07 19.91 40.23
C ASN A 415 16.63 20.39 39.92
N ASP A 416 16.39 21.69 40.07
CA ASP A 416 15.09 22.30 39.76
C ASP A 416 14.73 22.18 38.28
N ILE A 417 15.70 22.38 37.38
CA ILE A 417 15.47 22.21 35.95
C ILE A 417 15.24 20.73 35.61
N ALA A 418 16.03 19.82 36.17
CA ALA A 418 15.83 18.37 35.97
C ALA A 418 14.42 17.94 36.39
N LYS A 419 13.96 18.40 37.56
CA LYS A 419 12.61 18.13 38.05
C LYS A 419 11.54 18.66 37.14
N ARG A 420 11.64 19.91 36.64
CA ARG A 420 10.69 20.48 35.71
C ARG A 420 10.65 19.71 34.35
N ILE A 421 11.81 19.27 33.86
CA ILE A 421 11.89 18.42 32.65
C ILE A 421 11.18 17.09 32.91
N ASP A 422 11.38 16.47 34.07
CA ASP A 422 10.72 15.24 34.47
C ASP A 422 9.18 15.43 34.55
N GLU A 423 8.70 16.53 35.12
CA GLU A 423 7.28 16.88 35.19
C GLU A 423 6.65 17.06 33.77
N VAL A 424 7.38 17.66 32.84
CA VAL A 424 6.95 17.77 31.44
C VAL A 424 6.92 16.38 30.82
N GLY A 425 7.95 15.57 31.00
CA GLY A 425 8.02 14.20 30.47
C GLY A 425 6.93 13.28 31.01
N GLU A 426 6.47 13.47 32.24
CA GLU A 426 5.37 12.70 32.83
C GLU A 426 4.00 13.09 32.21
N LYS A 427 3.83 14.32 31.76
CA LYS A 427 2.60 14.82 31.14
C LYS A 427 2.56 14.62 29.62
N GLN A 428 3.72 14.46 28.99
CA GLN A 428 3.82 14.32 27.54
C GLN A 428 3.22 12.98 27.07
N THR A 429 2.46 13.01 26.01
CA THR A 429 2.03 11.81 25.28
C THR A 429 3.25 11.14 24.69
N ARG A 430 3.53 9.90 25.09
CA ARG A 430 4.68 9.14 24.64
C ARG A 430 4.53 7.65 24.91
N ILE A 431 5.29 6.84 24.18
CA ILE A 431 5.40 5.41 24.43
C ILE A 431 6.26 5.21 25.69
N ARG A 432 5.68 4.62 26.74
CA ARG A 432 6.37 4.39 28.01
C ARG A 432 7.02 3.02 27.99
N PRO A 433 8.38 2.95 28.06
CA PRO A 433 9.06 1.65 28.12
C PRO A 433 8.65 0.86 29.36
N LYS A 434 8.37 -0.42 29.17
CA LYS A 434 8.04 -1.36 30.27
C LYS A 434 9.24 -1.98 30.94
N VAL A 435 10.46 -1.61 30.55
CA VAL A 435 11.73 -2.09 31.11
C VAL A 435 12.45 -0.99 31.85
N SER A 436 13.32 -1.36 32.83
CA SER A 436 14.22 -0.43 33.51
C SER A 436 15.17 0.21 32.52
N LEU A 437 15.10 1.53 32.37
CA LEU A 437 15.98 2.28 31.49
C LEU A 437 17.28 2.68 32.18
N THR A 438 18.30 2.95 31.37
CA THR A 438 19.56 3.58 31.81
C THR A 438 19.36 5.03 32.21
N SER A 439 18.25 5.63 31.88
CA SER A 439 17.82 6.99 32.27
C SER A 439 16.29 7.06 32.29
N ARG A 440 15.74 7.80 33.29
CA ARG A 440 14.28 7.94 33.47
C ARG A 440 13.62 8.72 32.35
N ASN A 441 14.19 9.84 31.97
CA ASN A 441 13.74 10.66 30.84
C ASN A 441 14.93 10.92 29.91
N LYS A 442 14.63 10.92 28.60
CA LYS A 442 15.60 11.16 27.55
C LYS A 442 15.27 12.44 26.81
N ILE A 443 16.31 13.25 26.62
CA ILE A 443 16.26 14.42 25.75
C ILE A 443 17.00 14.03 24.49
N ASN A 444 16.38 14.21 23.31
CA ASN A 444 17.01 13.96 22.02
C ASN A 444 17.03 15.25 21.22
N LEU A 445 18.04 15.41 20.35
CA LEU A 445 18.15 16.58 19.47
C LEU A 445 17.00 16.58 18.44
N MET A 446 16.81 15.44 17.80
CA MET A 446 15.70 15.19 16.84
C MET A 446 14.93 13.96 17.32
N PRO A 447 14.03 14.07 18.33
CA PRO A 447 13.33 12.90 18.86
C PRO A 447 12.58 12.12 17.79
N GLN A 448 12.52 10.80 17.95
CA GLN A 448 11.59 9.97 17.19
C GLN A 448 10.15 10.41 17.47
N ARG A 449 9.24 10.07 16.60
CA ARG A 449 7.85 10.53 16.67
C ARG A 449 6.97 9.55 17.44
N TYR A 450 6.04 10.09 18.19
CA TYR A 450 4.99 9.32 18.84
C TYR A 450 3.98 8.87 17.79
N MET A 451 3.80 7.57 17.65
CA MET A 451 2.79 6.95 16.80
C MET A 451 1.79 6.21 17.69
N PRO A 452 0.48 6.51 17.62
CA PRO A 452 -0.51 5.88 18.50
C PRO A 452 -0.59 4.36 18.39
N ASP A 453 -0.39 3.82 17.19
CA ASP A 453 -0.34 2.38 16.96
C ASP A 453 0.86 1.71 17.64
N ALA A 454 2.00 2.38 17.72
CA ALA A 454 3.15 1.88 18.44
C ALA A 454 2.93 1.89 19.98
N GLU A 455 2.12 2.83 20.52
CA GLU A 455 1.66 2.77 21.92
C GLU A 455 0.80 1.51 22.14
N VAL A 456 -0.12 1.18 21.24
CA VAL A 456 -0.92 -0.04 21.33
C VAL A 456 -0.02 -1.28 21.35
N LEU A 457 0.93 -1.38 20.41
CA LEU A 457 1.87 -2.50 20.38
C LEU A 457 2.66 -2.63 21.68
N ASN A 458 3.10 -1.51 22.27
CA ASN A 458 3.80 -1.50 23.53
C ASN A 458 2.94 -1.95 24.72
N GLU A 459 1.65 -1.59 24.75
CA GLU A 459 0.76 -1.89 25.86
C GLU A 459 0.19 -3.33 25.82
N MET A 460 -0.02 -3.88 24.60
CA MET A 460 -0.67 -5.17 24.42
C MET A 460 0.23 -6.39 24.65
N VAL A 461 1.23 -6.27 25.55
CA VAL A 461 2.11 -7.36 25.99
C VAL A 461 2.13 -7.49 27.52
N ASP A 462 2.41 -8.69 27.97
CA ASP A 462 2.51 -9.01 29.40
C ASP A 462 3.87 -8.64 29.98
N GLU A 463 3.89 -7.73 30.96
CA GLU A 463 5.09 -7.34 31.67
C GLU A 463 5.21 -7.95 33.09
N LYS A 464 4.12 -8.55 33.60
CA LYS A 464 4.00 -8.93 35.02
C LYS A 464 4.47 -10.35 35.31
N HIS A 465 4.28 -11.24 34.37
CA HIS A 465 4.59 -12.65 34.57
C HIS A 465 6.04 -13.01 34.23
N LYS A 466 6.56 -14.03 34.91
CA LYS A 466 7.88 -14.60 34.66
C LYS A 466 7.78 -16.13 34.58
N PRO A 467 7.76 -16.76 33.39
CA PRO A 467 7.89 -16.15 32.05
C PRO A 467 6.64 -15.39 31.65
N THR A 468 6.79 -14.46 30.69
CA THR A 468 5.69 -13.71 30.09
C THR A 468 4.66 -14.64 29.44
N LYS A 469 3.36 -14.34 29.65
CA LYS A 469 2.25 -15.06 28.99
C LYS A 469 2.02 -14.60 27.57
N ARG A 470 2.26 -13.32 27.29
CA ARG A 470 2.19 -12.71 25.97
C ARG A 470 3.42 -11.85 25.72
N ASP A 471 4.35 -12.37 24.95
CA ASP A 471 5.70 -11.82 24.74
C ASP A 471 5.78 -10.78 23.62
N VAL A 472 4.92 -10.88 22.61
CA VAL A 472 4.84 -9.95 21.48
C VAL A 472 3.37 -9.61 21.19
N PRO A 473 3.13 -8.38 20.69
CA PRO A 473 1.83 -7.97 20.17
C PRO A 473 1.60 -8.53 18.74
N SER A 474 0.50 -8.12 18.12
CA SER A 474 0.17 -8.36 16.71
C SER A 474 -0.37 -7.08 16.09
N GLY A 475 -0.33 -6.93 14.77
CA GLY A 475 -1.03 -5.86 14.06
C GLY A 475 -2.54 -5.86 14.33
N LEU A 476 -3.12 -7.03 14.61
CA LEU A 476 -4.52 -7.15 15.03
C LEU A 476 -4.86 -6.34 16.28
N ASP A 477 -3.91 -6.20 17.23
CA ASP A 477 -4.11 -5.40 18.44
C ASP A 477 -4.37 -3.93 18.11
N VAL A 478 -3.65 -3.40 17.13
CA VAL A 478 -3.79 -2.02 16.68
C VAL A 478 -5.21 -1.81 16.15
N PHE A 479 -5.67 -2.65 15.23
CA PHE A 479 -7.01 -2.49 14.64
C PHE A 479 -8.14 -2.83 15.63
N ALA A 480 -7.93 -3.76 16.56
CA ALA A 480 -8.87 -4.00 17.66
C ALA A 480 -9.00 -2.78 18.58
N ALA A 481 -7.88 -2.11 18.90
CA ALA A 481 -7.88 -0.86 19.68
C ALA A 481 -8.56 0.29 18.93
N LEU A 482 -8.44 0.34 17.59
CA LEU A 482 -9.14 1.28 16.71
C LEU A 482 -10.64 0.97 16.55
N GLY A 483 -11.11 -0.15 17.10
CA GLY A 483 -12.51 -0.54 17.13
C GLY A 483 -12.96 -1.41 15.95
N THR A 484 -12.04 -2.06 15.24
CA THR A 484 -12.35 -3.04 14.19
C THR A 484 -12.81 -4.35 14.82
N SER A 485 -14.09 -4.69 14.63
CA SER A 485 -14.73 -5.88 15.24
C SER A 485 -14.11 -7.19 14.75
N ALA A 486 -13.73 -7.29 13.49
CA ALA A 486 -13.08 -8.47 12.94
C ALA A 486 -11.74 -8.77 13.65
N ALA A 487 -10.92 -7.75 13.89
CA ALA A 487 -9.65 -7.92 14.61
C ALA A 487 -9.84 -8.42 16.03
N GLU A 488 -10.82 -7.87 16.76
CA GLU A 488 -11.13 -8.32 18.12
C GLU A 488 -11.68 -9.75 18.14
N ARG A 489 -12.57 -10.12 17.20
CA ARG A 489 -13.07 -11.50 17.09
C ARG A 489 -11.94 -12.49 16.83
N ILE A 490 -11.03 -12.20 15.92
CA ILE A 490 -9.88 -13.06 15.63
C ILE A 490 -9.02 -13.25 16.88
N LEU A 491 -8.67 -12.17 17.59
CA LEU A 491 -7.85 -12.24 18.80
C LEU A 491 -8.52 -13.05 19.93
N VAL A 492 -9.83 -12.84 20.15
CA VAL A 492 -10.56 -13.45 21.27
C VAL A 492 -11.11 -14.83 20.91
N GLU A 493 -11.78 -14.96 19.75
CA GLU A 493 -12.49 -16.17 19.39
C GLU A 493 -11.63 -17.21 18.66
N GLU A 494 -10.67 -16.79 17.85
CA GLU A 494 -9.81 -17.70 17.08
C GLU A 494 -8.47 -17.95 17.79
N GLN A 495 -7.76 -16.89 18.21
CA GLN A 495 -6.44 -16.98 18.83
C GLN A 495 -6.50 -17.20 20.35
N LYS A 496 -7.65 -16.93 21.01
CA LYS A 496 -7.85 -17.11 22.45
C LYS A 496 -6.90 -16.32 23.32
N GLU A 497 -6.52 -15.10 22.91
CA GLU A 497 -5.55 -14.26 23.62
C GLU A 497 -6.05 -13.87 25.04
N ASP A 498 -7.36 -13.74 25.22
CA ASP A 498 -8.01 -13.54 26.53
C ASP A 498 -7.80 -14.71 27.50
N LYS A 499 -7.61 -15.94 27.00
CA LYS A 499 -7.29 -17.13 27.81
C LYS A 499 -5.80 -17.28 28.04
N ARG A 500 -4.98 -16.75 27.13
CA ARG A 500 -3.52 -16.77 27.26
C ARG A 500 -3.02 -15.78 28.32
N TRP A 501 -3.64 -14.61 28.40
CA TRP A 501 -3.27 -13.54 29.31
C TRP A 501 -4.49 -12.84 29.91
N GLU A 502 -4.69 -12.92 31.21
CA GLU A 502 -5.81 -12.33 31.93
C GLU A 502 -5.87 -10.79 31.86
N GLY A 503 -4.74 -10.14 31.57
CA GLY A 503 -4.64 -8.69 31.34
C GLY A 503 -5.13 -8.26 29.96
N PHE A 504 -5.35 -9.18 29.02
CA PHE A 504 -5.64 -8.85 27.62
C PHE A 504 -6.88 -7.95 27.42
N LEU A 505 -8.06 -8.41 27.88
CA LEU A 505 -9.30 -7.63 27.71
C LEU A 505 -9.30 -6.30 28.47
N PRO A 506 -8.82 -6.20 29.73
CA PRO A 506 -8.68 -4.93 30.41
C PRO A 506 -7.76 -3.94 29.66
N THR A 507 -6.62 -4.41 29.16
CA THR A 507 -5.67 -3.59 28.41
C THR A 507 -6.23 -3.15 27.07
N LEU A 508 -6.86 -4.05 26.33
CA LEU A 508 -7.54 -3.72 25.07
C LEU A 508 -8.62 -2.65 25.28
N LYS A 509 -9.42 -2.77 26.36
CA LYS A 509 -10.43 -1.77 26.70
C LYS A 509 -9.80 -0.41 26.99
N ALA A 510 -8.69 -0.38 27.71
CA ALA A 510 -7.94 0.86 27.98
C ALA A 510 -7.40 1.48 26.68
N MET A 511 -6.84 0.67 25.77
CA MET A 511 -6.34 1.15 24.48
C MET A 511 -7.45 1.65 23.57
N LYS A 512 -8.61 0.99 23.54
CA LYS A 512 -9.81 1.51 22.83
C LYS A 512 -10.24 2.89 23.34
N GLN A 513 -10.17 3.13 24.64
CA GLN A 513 -10.48 4.45 25.20
C GLN A 513 -9.38 5.45 24.81
N ARG A 514 -8.11 5.05 24.91
CA ARG A 514 -6.97 5.87 24.56
C ARG A 514 -6.99 6.31 23.08
N MET A 515 -7.33 5.41 22.15
CA MET A 515 -7.43 5.72 20.72
C MET A 515 -8.54 6.75 20.39
N LYS A 516 -9.57 6.87 21.22
CA LYS A 516 -10.61 7.93 21.08
C LYS A 516 -10.09 9.32 21.46
N GLU A 517 -9.05 9.42 22.26
CA GLU A 517 -8.44 10.68 22.72
C GLU A 517 -7.41 11.23 21.74
N ILE A 518 -6.99 10.42 20.75
CA ILE A 518 -6.00 10.81 19.75
C ILE A 518 -6.61 11.79 18.75
N ASP A 519 -5.90 12.88 18.49
CA ASP A 519 -6.17 13.72 17.33
C ASP A 519 -5.60 13.06 16.06
N TRP A 520 -6.46 12.31 15.38
CA TRP A 520 -6.12 11.63 14.13
C TRP A 520 -5.83 12.59 12.97
N ASN A 521 -6.08 13.89 13.15
CA ASN A 521 -5.78 14.91 12.15
C ASN A 521 -4.39 15.55 12.32
N SER A 522 -3.63 15.18 13.33
CA SER A 522 -2.38 15.85 13.70
C SER A 522 -1.21 15.57 12.75
N SER A 523 -1.23 14.49 11.98
CA SER A 523 -0.17 14.15 11.00
C SER A 523 -0.69 13.33 9.84
N VAL A 524 0.09 13.23 8.76
CA VAL A 524 -0.21 12.37 7.60
C VAL A 524 -0.30 10.90 8.02
N ALA A 525 0.65 10.41 8.81
CA ALA A 525 0.65 9.04 9.31
C ALA A 525 -0.60 8.71 10.14
N ASN A 526 -1.02 9.61 11.04
CA ASN A 526 -2.24 9.42 11.83
C ASN A 526 -3.51 9.38 10.96
N ARG A 527 -3.60 10.26 9.95
CA ARG A 527 -4.73 10.27 9.01
C ARG A 527 -4.80 9.01 8.17
N TRP A 528 -3.65 8.49 7.74
CA TRP A 528 -3.60 7.22 7.03
C TRP A 528 -4.16 6.09 7.90
N VAL A 529 -3.72 5.97 9.15
CA VAL A 529 -4.25 4.97 10.10
C VAL A 529 -5.77 5.16 10.34
N ASP A 530 -6.26 6.42 10.46
CA ASP A 530 -7.69 6.70 10.57
C ASP A 530 -8.47 6.27 9.31
N ALA A 531 -7.93 6.52 8.12
CA ALA A 531 -8.54 6.06 6.86
C ALA A 531 -8.67 4.53 6.81
N LEU A 532 -7.62 3.82 7.18
CA LEU A 532 -7.62 2.35 7.27
C LEU A 532 -8.65 1.83 8.29
N ALA A 533 -8.78 2.49 9.45
CA ALA A 533 -9.79 2.15 10.44
C ALA A 533 -11.25 2.36 9.94
N LYS A 534 -11.47 3.25 8.96
CA LYS A 534 -12.80 3.48 8.36
C LYS A 534 -13.20 2.38 7.36
N MET A 535 -12.27 1.57 6.85
CA MET A 535 -12.57 0.53 5.86
C MET A 535 -13.61 -0.49 6.35
N ASN A 536 -13.66 -0.75 7.64
CA ASN A 536 -14.62 -1.65 8.27
C ASN A 536 -15.89 -0.95 8.79
N LYS A 537 -16.14 0.31 8.40
CA LYS A 537 -17.40 1.00 8.74
C LYS A 537 -18.53 0.53 7.83
N PRO A 538 -19.76 0.40 8.37
CA PRO A 538 -20.91 0.04 7.54
C PRO A 538 -21.10 1.02 6.38
N VAL A 539 -21.35 0.48 5.19
CA VAL A 539 -21.67 1.22 3.97
C VAL A 539 -23.15 1.08 3.69
N ALA A 540 -23.84 2.21 3.53
CA ALA A 540 -25.26 2.20 3.19
C ALA A 540 -25.46 1.62 1.78
N ARG A 541 -26.44 0.71 1.63
CA ARG A 541 -26.73 -0.01 0.39
C ARG A 541 -25.57 -0.85 -0.15
N ALA A 542 -24.66 -1.28 0.74
CA ALA A 542 -23.56 -2.16 0.36
C ALA A 542 -24.04 -3.40 -0.40
N PRO A 543 -23.33 -3.87 -1.41
CA PRO A 543 -23.63 -5.12 -2.08
C PRO A 543 -23.48 -6.31 -1.12
N TYR A 544 -24.20 -7.40 -1.40
CA TYR A 544 -24.37 -8.55 -0.49
C TYR A 544 -23.06 -9.17 -0.01
N PHE A 545 -22.01 -9.19 -0.83
CA PHE A 545 -20.71 -9.74 -0.45
C PHE A 545 -20.02 -8.91 0.64
N MET A 546 -20.21 -7.58 0.65
CA MET A 546 -19.68 -6.70 1.69
C MET A 546 -20.37 -6.84 3.06
N LEU A 547 -21.51 -7.54 3.12
CA LEU A 547 -22.25 -7.77 4.36
C LEU A 547 -21.81 -9.05 5.09
N THR A 548 -20.80 -9.76 4.55
CA THR A 548 -20.28 -11.00 5.14
C THR A 548 -19.15 -10.73 6.13
N THR A 549 -19.02 -11.60 7.15
CA THR A 549 -17.88 -11.53 8.09
C THR A 549 -16.55 -11.81 7.40
N GLN A 550 -16.58 -12.53 6.29
CA GLN A 550 -15.41 -12.80 5.45
C GLN A 550 -14.92 -11.53 4.74
N TRP A 551 -15.85 -10.66 4.29
CA TRP A 551 -15.46 -9.36 3.73
C TRP A 551 -14.83 -8.43 4.77
N GLU A 552 -15.30 -8.47 6.02
CA GLU A 552 -14.64 -7.76 7.12
C GLU A 552 -13.18 -8.24 7.31
N LYS A 553 -12.90 -9.55 7.14
CA LYS A 553 -11.53 -10.09 7.15
C LYS A 553 -10.72 -9.62 5.93
N LYS A 554 -11.34 -9.54 4.73
CA LYS A 554 -10.68 -8.95 3.54
C LYS A 554 -10.28 -7.50 3.82
N ASN A 555 -11.18 -6.67 4.30
CA ASN A 555 -10.89 -5.28 4.63
C ASN A 555 -9.82 -5.17 5.73
N LEU A 556 -9.83 -6.06 6.71
CA LEU A 556 -8.80 -6.10 7.76
C LEU A 556 -7.44 -6.50 7.20
N ASN A 557 -7.36 -7.46 6.26
CA ASN A 557 -6.12 -7.81 5.56
C ASN A 557 -5.56 -6.60 4.80
N THR A 558 -6.41 -5.92 4.03
CA THR A 558 -6.05 -4.69 3.29
C THR A 558 -5.53 -3.61 4.24
N ALA A 559 -6.25 -3.35 5.34
CA ALA A 559 -5.87 -2.34 6.32
C ALA A 559 -4.54 -2.67 7.03
N LEU A 560 -4.32 -3.92 7.41
CA LEU A 560 -3.07 -4.39 8.02
C LEU A 560 -1.90 -4.34 7.03
N ALA A 561 -2.12 -4.70 5.78
CA ALA A 561 -1.10 -4.67 4.74
C ALA A 561 -0.64 -3.22 4.47
N SER A 562 -1.58 -2.31 4.25
CA SER A 562 -1.25 -0.89 4.05
C SER A 562 -0.67 -0.23 5.31
N TRP A 563 -1.09 -0.65 6.51
CA TRP A 563 -0.42 -0.24 7.74
C TRP A 563 1.03 -0.74 7.80
N ALA A 564 1.32 -1.94 7.33
CA ALA A 564 2.69 -2.45 7.25
C ALA A 564 3.53 -1.64 6.25
N GLU A 565 2.95 -1.20 5.12
CA GLU A 565 3.57 -0.24 4.18
C GLU A 565 3.88 1.10 4.88
N LEU A 566 2.93 1.66 5.65
CA LEU A 566 3.19 2.87 6.43
C LEU A 566 4.32 2.67 7.45
N LYS A 567 4.40 1.52 8.11
CA LYS A 567 5.51 1.21 9.05
C LYS A 567 6.84 1.09 8.32
N HIS A 568 6.84 0.52 7.12
CA HIS A 568 7.99 0.48 6.24
C HIS A 568 8.44 1.89 5.85
N ASP A 569 7.55 2.76 5.42
CA ASP A 569 7.87 4.14 5.02
C ASP A 569 8.36 4.95 6.23
N ALA A 570 7.76 4.74 7.39
CA ALA A 570 8.19 5.36 8.63
C ALA A 570 9.57 4.88 9.15
N ILE A 571 10.14 3.82 8.57
CA ILE A 571 11.51 3.35 8.88
C ILE A 571 12.57 4.34 8.42
N LEU A 572 12.24 5.22 7.56
CA LEU A 572 12.97 6.25 6.83
C LEU A 572 13.18 5.89 5.31
N TYR A 573 12.17 5.78 4.48
CA TYR A 573 11.88 6.14 3.07
C TYR A 573 12.56 5.47 1.84
N ALA A 574 11.79 5.07 0.82
CA ALA A 574 12.14 4.24 -0.35
C ALA A 574 12.41 4.91 -1.72
N LYS A 575 12.49 4.16 -2.83
CA LYS A 575 12.57 4.55 -4.25
C LYS A 575 12.69 3.36 -5.22
N GLN A 576 12.38 3.32 -6.50
CA GLN A 576 12.28 4.02 -7.79
C GLN A 576 11.93 3.11 -9.00
N PRO A 577 12.03 3.50 -10.31
CA PRO A 577 11.16 4.16 -11.27
C PRO A 577 10.84 3.47 -12.64
N MET A 578 9.93 4.00 -13.42
CA MET A 578 9.70 4.40 -14.83
C MET A 578 9.02 3.50 -15.87
N GLY A 579 8.36 4.11 -16.79
CA GLY A 579 7.41 3.87 -17.72
C GLY A 579 7.58 4.09 -19.22
N ALA A 580 6.65 3.77 -20.10
CA ALA A 580 6.29 4.44 -21.35
C ALA A 580 5.16 3.75 -22.14
N GLU A 581 4.66 4.45 -23.16
CA GLU A 581 3.41 4.32 -23.89
C GLU A 581 3.50 3.55 -25.21
N CYS A 582 2.31 3.13 -25.74
CA CYS A 582 2.04 3.10 -27.19
C CYS A 582 0.53 3.03 -27.48
N GLY A 583 0.05 3.60 -28.57
CA GLY A 583 -1.29 3.53 -29.06
C GLY A 583 -1.40 3.23 -30.55
N ASP A 584 -2.50 2.66 -30.99
CA ASP A 584 -2.96 2.63 -32.40
C ASP A 584 -4.47 2.39 -32.47
N ALA A 585 -5.09 2.75 -33.62
CA ALA A 585 -6.52 2.87 -33.80
C ALA A 585 -7.14 1.64 -34.52
N GLY A 586 -8.16 1.04 -33.88
CA GLY A 586 -9.00 -0.04 -34.39
C GLY A 586 -10.49 0.31 -34.35
N PRO A 587 -11.42 -0.66 -34.66
CA PRO A 587 -12.83 -0.47 -34.44
C PRO A 587 -13.13 -0.20 -32.98
N PRO A 588 -14.26 0.53 -32.64
CA PRO A 588 -14.52 0.86 -31.23
C PRO A 588 -14.52 -0.40 -30.37
N GLU A 589 -13.71 -0.35 -29.32
CA GLU A 589 -13.55 -1.43 -28.34
C GLU A 589 -14.90 -1.79 -27.70
N PRO A 590 -15.14 -3.05 -27.35
CA PRO A 590 -16.32 -3.43 -26.59
C PRO A 590 -16.25 -2.84 -25.20
N ILE A 591 -17.39 -2.55 -24.58
CA ILE A 591 -17.46 -2.03 -23.21
C ILE A 591 -17.39 -3.18 -22.23
N VAL A 592 -16.35 -3.19 -21.41
CA VAL A 592 -16.17 -4.13 -20.30
C VAL A 592 -16.74 -3.51 -19.03
N LYS A 593 -17.79 -4.10 -18.47
CA LYS A 593 -18.44 -3.60 -17.25
C LYS A 593 -17.59 -3.89 -16.03
N GLY A 594 -16.75 -2.94 -15.62
CA GLY A 594 -16.02 -3.00 -14.35
C GLY A 594 -16.84 -2.48 -13.17
N TYR A 595 -16.26 -2.56 -11.96
CA TYR A 595 -16.86 -2.15 -10.70
C TYR A 595 -15.79 -1.69 -9.72
N VAL A 596 -16.04 -0.61 -8.97
CA VAL A 596 -15.15 -0.12 -7.89
C VAL A 596 -15.66 -0.64 -6.55
N GLU A 597 -14.79 -1.14 -5.69
CA GLU A 597 -15.13 -1.50 -4.31
C GLU A 597 -15.77 -0.30 -3.60
N PRO A 598 -17.09 -0.31 -3.28
CA PRO A 598 -17.79 0.90 -2.90
C PRO A 598 -17.60 1.24 -1.41
N ASN A 599 -16.35 1.35 -0.97
CA ASN A 599 -15.99 1.71 0.39
C ASN A 599 -15.96 3.24 0.57
N VAL A 600 -17.12 3.88 0.42
CA VAL A 600 -17.28 5.35 0.50
C VAL A 600 -16.66 5.97 1.76
N PRO A 601 -16.77 5.38 2.97
CA PRO A 601 -16.09 5.93 4.14
C PRO A 601 -14.57 6.03 4.00
N PHE A 602 -13.94 5.04 3.37
CA PHE A 602 -12.51 5.06 3.07
C PHE A 602 -12.17 6.10 1.99
N TRP A 603 -12.89 6.09 0.85
CA TRP A 603 -12.60 7.00 -0.26
C TRP A 603 -12.70 8.48 0.15
N LYS A 604 -13.66 8.85 1.00
CA LYS A 604 -13.75 10.21 1.56
C LYS A 604 -12.50 10.58 2.35
N LYS A 605 -11.97 9.64 3.14
CA LYS A 605 -10.73 9.89 3.90
C LYS A 605 -9.50 9.97 3.00
N ALA A 606 -9.44 9.21 1.93
CA ALA A 606 -8.36 9.29 0.95
C ALA A 606 -8.32 10.68 0.27
N VAL A 607 -9.46 11.20 -0.16
CA VAL A 607 -9.56 12.56 -0.75
C VAL A 607 -9.20 13.64 0.28
N GLU A 608 -9.70 13.55 1.52
CA GLU A 608 -9.34 14.46 2.60
C GLU A 608 -7.82 14.47 2.86
N LEU A 609 -7.21 13.31 2.91
CA LEU A 609 -5.78 13.14 3.15
C LEU A 609 -4.94 13.80 2.05
N MET A 610 -5.26 13.54 0.78
CA MET A 610 -4.55 14.12 -0.37
C MET A 610 -4.66 15.64 -0.39
N THR A 611 -5.85 16.18 -0.13
CA THR A 611 -6.08 17.64 -0.06
C THR A 611 -5.20 18.30 1.00
N GLN A 612 -5.03 17.66 2.15
CA GLN A 612 -4.24 18.24 3.24
C GLN A 612 -2.73 18.11 3.03
N ILE A 613 -2.27 17.06 2.38
CA ILE A 613 -0.86 16.93 1.97
C ILE A 613 -0.50 18.11 1.06
N ASP A 614 -1.34 18.39 0.06
CA ASP A 614 -1.15 19.51 -0.87
C ASP A 614 -1.10 20.86 -0.14
N ASP A 615 -2.07 21.12 0.73
CA ASP A 615 -2.14 22.36 1.52
C ASP A 615 -0.88 22.59 2.37
N VAL A 616 -0.34 21.55 2.95
CA VAL A 616 0.81 21.66 3.85
C VAL A 616 2.12 21.81 3.08
N PHE A 617 2.28 21.11 1.98
CA PHE A 617 3.46 21.28 1.13
C PHE A 617 3.58 22.71 0.62
N LYS A 618 2.46 23.32 0.23
CA LYS A 618 2.40 24.73 -0.15
C LYS A 618 2.74 25.65 1.03
N ARG A 619 2.21 25.36 2.23
CA ARG A 619 2.46 26.15 3.46
C ARG A 619 3.93 26.15 3.87
N TYR A 620 4.58 25.01 3.87
CA TYR A 620 6.00 24.88 4.24
C TYR A 620 6.97 25.11 3.08
N LYS A 621 6.47 25.39 1.85
CA LYS A 621 7.26 25.61 0.65
C LYS A 621 8.24 24.46 0.38
N ILE A 622 7.78 23.23 0.63
CA ILE A 622 8.56 22.01 0.37
C ILE A 622 8.16 21.36 -0.96
N ASN A 623 7.09 21.83 -1.57
CA ASN A 623 6.64 21.39 -2.89
C ASN A 623 7.62 21.69 -4.01
N THR A 624 7.58 20.84 -5.04
CA THR A 624 8.24 21.04 -6.34
C THR A 624 7.18 20.87 -7.43
N PRO A 625 7.37 21.40 -8.64
CA PRO A 625 6.41 21.20 -9.74
C PRO A 625 6.08 19.72 -10.01
N LYS A 626 7.04 18.81 -9.85
CA LYS A 626 6.82 17.37 -9.97
C LYS A 626 5.92 16.86 -8.84
N MET A 627 6.18 17.26 -7.59
CA MET A 627 5.36 16.87 -6.45
C MET A 627 3.93 17.39 -6.58
N ASP A 628 3.73 18.63 -7.05
CA ASP A 628 2.40 19.19 -7.26
C ASP A 628 1.62 18.38 -8.31
N ALA A 629 2.26 18.07 -9.45
CA ALA A 629 1.65 17.30 -10.52
C ALA A 629 1.29 15.86 -10.09
N THR A 630 2.18 15.17 -9.37
CA THR A 630 1.90 13.82 -8.88
C THR A 630 0.86 13.80 -7.77
N THR A 631 0.84 14.81 -6.88
CA THR A 631 -0.18 14.97 -5.85
C THR A 631 -1.57 15.13 -6.48
N GLU A 632 -1.70 15.94 -7.52
CA GLU A 632 -2.98 16.14 -8.22
C GLU A 632 -3.45 14.83 -8.89
N ARG A 633 -2.60 14.10 -9.61
CA ARG A 633 -2.96 12.81 -10.25
C ARG A 633 -3.45 11.77 -9.24
N VAL A 634 -2.79 11.63 -8.10
CA VAL A 634 -3.19 10.67 -7.05
C VAL A 634 -4.48 11.10 -6.38
N LYS A 635 -4.70 12.42 -6.21
CA LYS A 635 -5.94 12.98 -5.69
C LYS A 635 -7.10 12.79 -6.68
N GLU A 636 -6.92 13.09 -7.96
CA GLU A 636 -7.92 12.85 -9.03
C GLU A 636 -8.34 11.40 -9.08
N MET A 637 -7.42 10.45 -8.91
CA MET A 637 -7.72 9.03 -8.81
C MET A 637 -8.64 8.73 -7.60
N ALA A 638 -8.35 9.27 -6.41
CA ALA A 638 -9.20 9.09 -5.24
C ALA A 638 -10.60 9.70 -5.44
N GLU A 639 -10.69 10.88 -6.06
CA GLU A 639 -11.95 11.56 -6.39
C GLU A 639 -12.78 10.78 -7.43
N PHE A 640 -12.11 10.21 -8.45
CA PHE A 640 -12.74 9.32 -9.43
C PHE A 640 -13.34 8.10 -8.73
N LEU A 641 -12.56 7.37 -7.94
CA LEU A 641 -13.00 6.16 -7.25
C LEU A 641 -14.11 6.43 -6.23
N LEU A 642 -14.07 7.57 -5.54
CA LEU A 642 -15.17 8.02 -4.69
C LEU A 642 -16.45 8.26 -5.48
N ARG A 643 -16.37 9.02 -6.57
CA ARG A 643 -17.52 9.36 -7.43
C ARG A 643 -18.17 8.09 -8.01
N ILE A 644 -17.38 7.16 -8.53
CA ILE A 644 -17.89 5.89 -9.04
C ILE A 644 -18.58 5.10 -7.93
N SER A 645 -17.94 4.94 -6.76
CA SER A 645 -18.50 4.22 -5.62
C SER A 645 -19.84 4.80 -5.14
N GLU A 646 -19.97 6.13 -5.09
CA GLU A 646 -21.23 6.78 -4.74
C GLU A 646 -22.32 6.54 -5.79
N LYS A 647 -21.96 6.51 -7.09
CA LYS A 647 -22.87 6.23 -8.19
C LYS A 647 -23.35 4.78 -8.17
N GLU A 648 -22.46 3.82 -7.94
CA GLU A 648 -22.77 2.38 -7.83
C GLU A 648 -23.72 2.06 -6.66
N LEU A 649 -23.66 2.84 -5.59
CA LEU A 649 -24.58 2.72 -4.44
C LEU A 649 -25.87 3.55 -4.59
N SER A 650 -26.06 4.25 -5.72
CA SER A 650 -27.22 5.08 -5.97
C SER A 650 -28.47 4.25 -6.36
N ALA A 651 -29.56 4.92 -6.63
CA ALA A 651 -30.77 4.29 -7.16
C ALA A 651 -30.65 3.90 -8.65
N ASP A 652 -29.76 4.56 -9.39
CA ASP A 652 -29.38 4.23 -10.76
C ASP A 652 -27.88 3.95 -10.81
N PRO A 653 -27.47 2.68 -10.61
CA PRO A 653 -26.08 2.30 -10.45
C PRO A 653 -25.32 2.08 -11.79
N ILE A 654 -25.93 2.42 -12.92
CA ILE A 654 -25.31 2.22 -14.24
C ILE A 654 -24.33 3.35 -14.52
N LEU A 655 -23.08 2.98 -14.86
CA LEU A 655 -22.03 3.91 -15.26
C LEU A 655 -22.16 4.28 -16.74
N THR A 656 -21.51 5.37 -17.16
CA THR A 656 -21.40 5.72 -18.58
C THR A 656 -20.34 4.86 -19.27
N ASP A 657 -20.35 4.85 -20.60
CA ASP A 657 -19.36 4.11 -21.39
C ASP A 657 -17.93 4.59 -21.07
N GLU A 658 -17.71 5.90 -20.89
CA GLU A 658 -16.43 6.50 -20.54
C GLU A 658 -15.98 6.13 -19.12
N GLU A 659 -16.93 6.02 -18.17
CA GLU A 659 -16.62 5.58 -16.81
C GLU A 659 -16.21 4.10 -16.79
N TYR A 660 -16.86 3.23 -17.58
CA TYR A 660 -16.47 1.84 -17.75
C TYR A 660 -15.08 1.73 -18.40
N GLN A 661 -14.82 2.49 -19.45
CA GLN A 661 -13.51 2.52 -20.10
C GLN A 661 -12.40 2.97 -19.13
N SER A 662 -12.66 3.99 -18.30
CA SER A 662 -11.69 4.43 -17.29
C SER A 662 -11.40 3.35 -16.24
N ILE A 663 -12.35 2.47 -15.92
CA ILE A 663 -12.16 1.32 -15.04
C ILE A 663 -11.39 0.21 -15.76
N GLU A 664 -11.66 -0.01 -17.03
CA GLU A 664 -10.99 -1.02 -17.85
C GLU A 664 -9.47 -0.79 -17.89
N ILE A 665 -9.04 0.43 -18.26
CA ILE A 665 -7.62 0.83 -18.36
C ILE A 665 -6.98 1.23 -17.03
N ILE A 666 -7.59 0.97 -15.88
CA ILE A 666 -7.09 1.45 -14.59
C ILE A 666 -5.72 0.86 -14.23
N GLY A 667 -5.43 -0.34 -14.71
CA GLY A 667 -4.14 -1.02 -14.52
C GLY A 667 -2.99 -0.18 -15.07
N SER A 668 -3.02 0.11 -16.37
CA SER A 668 -2.02 0.93 -17.06
C SER A 668 -1.98 2.37 -16.53
N THR A 669 -3.13 2.94 -16.12
CA THR A 669 -3.18 4.26 -15.48
C THR A 669 -2.41 4.26 -14.14
N VAL A 670 -2.60 3.26 -13.29
CA VAL A 670 -1.90 3.16 -12.00
C VAL A 670 -0.43 2.82 -12.20
N GLU A 671 -0.09 1.93 -13.14
CA GLU A 671 1.31 1.68 -13.52
C GLU A 671 2.00 2.97 -13.92
N ASN A 672 1.42 3.72 -14.84
CA ASN A 672 1.99 4.98 -15.35
C ASN A 672 2.22 6.03 -14.23
N ILE A 673 1.26 6.21 -13.30
CA ILE A 673 1.45 7.08 -12.14
C ILE A 673 2.56 6.54 -11.24
N SER A 674 2.56 5.23 -10.97
CA SER A 674 3.55 4.57 -10.11
C SER A 674 4.95 4.70 -10.69
N LEU A 675 5.11 4.54 -12.00
CA LEU A 675 6.37 4.72 -12.71
C LEU A 675 6.91 6.16 -12.61
N ASP A 676 6.04 7.16 -12.68
CA ASP A 676 6.43 8.56 -12.44
C ASP A 676 6.87 8.84 -10.99
N LEU A 677 6.25 8.15 -10.03
CA LEU A 677 6.58 8.25 -8.60
C LEU A 677 7.92 7.59 -8.28
N VAL A 678 8.17 6.46 -8.89
CA VAL A 678 9.34 5.64 -8.60
C VAL A 678 10.60 6.01 -9.43
N ARG A 679 10.59 6.85 -10.46
CA ARG A 679 11.76 7.24 -11.31
C ARG A 679 12.71 8.28 -10.72
N ASN A 680 14.02 8.18 -11.06
CA ASN A 680 15.02 9.23 -10.83
C ASN A 680 14.89 10.37 -11.84
N ASP A 681 15.36 11.58 -11.48
CA ASP A 681 15.26 12.80 -12.30
C ASP A 681 15.87 12.69 -13.72
N ASN A 682 16.64 11.66 -14.04
CA ASN A 682 17.31 11.46 -15.33
C ASN A 682 17.18 10.04 -15.90
N GLN A 683 16.20 9.28 -15.45
CA GLN A 683 16.01 7.91 -15.89
C GLN A 683 14.75 7.79 -16.73
N TYR A 684 14.83 7.08 -17.85
CA TYR A 684 13.70 6.68 -18.70
C TYR A 684 13.48 5.18 -18.54
N LEU A 685 12.21 4.71 -18.41
CA LEU A 685 11.85 3.30 -18.36
C LEU A 685 10.59 3.08 -19.19
N ASP A 686 10.58 2.00 -19.95
CA ASP A 686 9.52 1.66 -20.91
C ASP A 686 8.39 0.81 -20.29
N GLY A 687 8.49 0.41 -19.03
CA GLY A 687 7.51 -0.39 -18.32
C GLY A 687 8.07 -0.95 -17.01
N TRP A 688 7.21 -1.59 -16.22
CA TRP A 688 7.56 -2.13 -14.90
C TRP A 688 8.68 -3.18 -14.94
N ASP A 689 8.88 -3.85 -16.05
CA ASP A 689 9.96 -4.82 -16.22
C ASP A 689 11.36 -4.21 -16.06
N ASN A 690 11.49 -2.93 -16.34
CA ASN A 690 12.73 -2.17 -16.22
C ASN A 690 12.96 -1.60 -14.81
N VAL A 691 12.02 -1.78 -13.89
CA VAL A 691 12.19 -1.42 -12.47
C VAL A 691 13.14 -2.40 -11.81
N GLU A 692 14.18 -1.89 -11.13
CA GLU A 692 15.20 -2.69 -10.45
C GLU A 692 15.10 -2.53 -8.93
N GLY A 693 15.66 -3.51 -8.19
CA GLY A 693 15.72 -3.48 -6.74
C GLY A 693 14.41 -3.84 -6.07
N ALA A 694 14.23 -3.40 -4.83
CA ALA A 694 13.10 -3.81 -3.99
C ALA A 694 11.75 -3.33 -4.51
N ASP A 695 11.69 -2.19 -5.21
CA ASP A 695 10.45 -1.60 -5.73
C ASP A 695 9.78 -2.43 -6.81
N LYS A 696 10.51 -3.34 -7.43
CA LYS A 696 9.94 -4.25 -8.42
C LYS A 696 8.79 -5.10 -7.86
N SER A 697 8.72 -5.26 -6.54
CA SER A 697 7.71 -6.07 -5.87
C SER A 697 6.99 -5.28 -4.78
N VAL A 698 5.68 -5.46 -4.69
CA VAL A 698 4.81 -4.95 -3.61
C VAL A 698 5.20 -5.49 -2.21
N ALA A 699 6.10 -6.48 -2.16
CA ALA A 699 6.52 -7.10 -0.91
C ALA A 699 7.55 -6.25 -0.17
N VAL A 700 7.12 -5.60 0.91
CA VAL A 700 7.94 -4.79 1.82
C VAL A 700 7.88 -5.31 3.25
N VAL A 701 8.85 -4.94 4.11
CA VAL A 701 8.90 -5.42 5.49
C VAL A 701 9.42 -4.35 6.46
N ALA A 702 8.76 -4.24 7.61
CA ALA A 702 9.16 -3.35 8.70
C ALA A 702 9.28 -4.10 10.03
N ASP A 703 10.31 -3.76 10.82
CA ASP A 703 10.40 -4.19 12.20
C ASP A 703 9.52 -3.28 13.07
N ILE A 704 8.45 -3.83 13.63
CA ILE A 704 7.40 -3.08 14.34
C ILE A 704 7.48 -3.20 15.86
N TYR A 705 8.14 -4.25 16.38
CA TYR A 705 8.29 -4.45 17.82
C TYR A 705 9.53 -5.29 18.13
N THR A 706 10.24 -4.96 19.23
CA THR A 706 11.38 -5.76 19.71
C THR A 706 11.12 -6.21 21.15
N ALA A 707 10.85 -7.52 21.30
CA ALA A 707 10.73 -8.17 22.59
C ALA A 707 12.13 -8.51 23.12
N ASN A 708 12.69 -7.66 23.96
CA ASN A 708 14.02 -7.83 24.57
C ASN A 708 13.92 -7.76 26.10
N MET A 709 13.10 -8.63 26.67
CA MET A 709 12.81 -8.60 28.11
C MET A 709 13.57 -9.70 28.83
N SER A 710 14.11 -9.39 30.02
CA SER A 710 14.83 -10.35 30.85
C SER A 710 13.98 -11.56 31.33
N ASN A 711 12.67 -11.44 31.26
CA ASN A 711 11.68 -12.47 31.57
C ASN A 711 11.07 -13.16 30.36
N ASN A 712 11.50 -12.81 29.15
CA ASN A 712 11.05 -13.44 27.92
C ASN A 712 11.99 -14.61 27.57
N PRO A 713 11.48 -15.87 27.53
CA PRO A 713 12.29 -17.03 27.23
C PRO A 713 12.77 -17.07 25.76
N ALA A 714 12.10 -16.33 24.87
CA ALA A 714 12.42 -16.26 23.45
C ALA A 714 12.38 -14.82 22.95
N PRO A 715 13.40 -13.98 23.26
CA PRO A 715 13.45 -12.62 22.75
C PRO A 715 13.41 -12.63 21.23
N SER A 716 12.64 -11.70 20.64
CA SER A 716 12.39 -11.67 19.22
C SER A 716 12.15 -10.26 18.68
N ILE A 717 12.39 -10.09 17.39
CA ILE A 717 11.91 -8.94 16.62
C ILE A 717 10.67 -9.38 15.86
N LEU A 718 9.58 -8.65 16.00
CA LEU A 718 8.36 -8.81 15.23
C LEU A 718 8.41 -7.90 14.01
N TYR A 719 8.16 -8.50 12.86
CA TYR A 719 8.01 -7.81 11.59
C TYR A 719 6.56 -7.85 11.13
N ALA A 720 6.09 -6.74 10.58
CA ALA A 720 4.92 -6.67 9.71
C ALA A 720 5.37 -6.37 8.29
N GLY A 721 4.69 -6.90 7.30
CA GLY A 721 5.04 -6.69 5.91
C GLY A 721 3.92 -7.09 4.97
N THR A 722 4.19 -6.92 3.68
CA THR A 722 3.38 -7.44 2.59
C THR A 722 4.12 -8.57 1.88
N GLY A 723 3.37 -9.45 1.26
CA GLY A 723 3.89 -10.47 0.33
C GLY A 723 3.48 -10.15 -1.10
N PRO A 724 3.69 -11.06 -2.07
CA PRO A 724 3.18 -10.92 -3.42
C PRO A 724 1.68 -10.65 -3.44
N ALA A 725 1.20 -9.90 -4.43
CA ALA A 725 -0.21 -9.62 -4.58
C ALA A 725 -1.01 -10.90 -4.86
N PHE A 726 -2.22 -10.98 -4.30
CA PHE A 726 -3.16 -12.06 -4.53
C PHE A 726 -4.29 -11.59 -5.46
N VAL A 727 -4.94 -12.53 -6.13
CA VAL A 727 -6.08 -12.26 -7.00
C VAL A 727 -7.38 -12.47 -6.23
N ILE A 728 -8.33 -11.54 -6.38
CA ILE A 728 -9.69 -11.69 -5.86
C ILE A 728 -10.68 -11.85 -7.01
N TYR A 729 -11.55 -12.85 -6.92
CA TYR A 729 -12.71 -13.02 -7.77
C TYR A 729 -13.97 -12.66 -7.00
N VAL A 730 -14.84 -11.85 -7.58
CA VAL A 730 -16.06 -11.35 -6.94
C VAL A 730 -17.25 -11.54 -7.88
N ALA A 731 -18.36 -12.04 -7.36
CA ALA A 731 -19.64 -12.08 -8.09
C ALA A 731 -20.41 -10.78 -7.82
N VAL A 732 -20.36 -9.85 -8.75
CA VAL A 732 -20.80 -8.46 -8.57
C VAL A 732 -22.15 -8.22 -9.26
N PRO A 733 -23.17 -7.71 -8.53
CA PRO A 733 -24.42 -7.28 -9.15
C PRO A 733 -24.24 -5.88 -9.77
N VAL A 734 -24.50 -5.77 -11.07
CA VAL A 734 -24.57 -4.50 -11.81
C VAL A 734 -26.03 -4.35 -12.30
N GLY A 735 -26.80 -3.51 -11.66
CA GLY A 735 -28.24 -3.44 -11.89
C GLY A 735 -28.92 -4.78 -11.55
N ASN A 736 -29.55 -5.41 -12.56
CA ASN A 736 -30.21 -6.71 -12.41
C ASN A 736 -29.37 -7.90 -12.90
N GLU A 737 -28.16 -7.65 -13.35
CA GLU A 737 -27.25 -8.62 -13.93
C GLU A 737 -26.16 -9.00 -12.92
N LEU A 738 -25.59 -10.20 -13.02
CA LEU A 738 -24.51 -10.67 -12.16
C LEU A 738 -23.30 -11.01 -13.02
N TYR A 739 -22.16 -10.40 -12.66
CA TYR A 739 -20.88 -10.58 -13.36
C TYR A 739 -19.82 -11.22 -12.46
N LEU A 740 -19.02 -12.09 -13.04
CA LEU A 740 -17.75 -12.49 -12.47
C LEU A 740 -16.73 -11.38 -12.75
N MET A 741 -16.15 -10.81 -11.71
CA MET A 741 -15.13 -9.77 -11.83
C MET A 741 -13.86 -10.16 -11.11
N ARG A 742 -12.73 -9.62 -11.56
CA ARG A 742 -11.40 -9.92 -11.01
C ARG A 742 -10.68 -8.64 -10.59
N GLY A 743 -10.01 -8.71 -9.44
CA GLY A 743 -9.17 -7.65 -8.91
C GLY A 743 -7.95 -8.18 -8.19
N ALA A 744 -7.18 -7.28 -7.61
CA ALA A 744 -6.00 -7.61 -6.82
C ALA A 744 -6.15 -7.18 -5.37
N VAL A 745 -5.53 -7.91 -4.45
CA VAL A 745 -5.47 -7.56 -3.03
C VAL A 745 -4.04 -7.71 -2.51
N LEU A 746 -3.69 -6.85 -1.56
CA LEU A 746 -2.47 -6.97 -0.77
C LEU A 746 -2.51 -8.26 0.06
N SER A 747 -1.35 -8.79 0.43
CA SER A 747 -1.25 -9.95 1.33
C SER A 747 -0.43 -9.59 2.57
N TYR A 748 -1.11 -9.41 3.69
CA TYR A 748 -0.48 -9.09 4.98
C TYR A 748 0.36 -10.24 5.52
N ARG A 749 1.48 -9.90 6.19
CA ARG A 749 2.44 -10.85 6.77
C ARG A 749 2.89 -10.43 8.16
N GLU A 750 3.04 -11.40 9.05
CA GLU A 750 3.75 -11.25 10.33
C GLU A 750 4.86 -12.30 10.46
N LEU A 751 6.04 -11.88 10.91
CA LEU A 751 7.19 -12.76 11.09
C LEU A 751 7.93 -12.42 12.39
N LYS A 752 8.31 -13.45 13.15
CA LYS A 752 9.23 -13.33 14.29
C LYS A 752 10.64 -13.77 13.90
N GLN A 753 11.63 -12.99 14.28
CA GLN A 753 13.05 -13.29 14.07
C GLN A 753 13.85 -13.10 15.35
N SER A 754 14.92 -13.89 15.55
CA SER A 754 15.83 -13.69 16.68
C SER A 754 16.51 -12.32 16.63
N PRO A 755 16.68 -11.61 17.76
CA PRO A 755 17.39 -10.33 17.82
C PRO A 755 18.90 -10.43 17.49
N ASP A 756 19.45 -11.64 17.49
CA ASP A 756 20.85 -11.88 17.14
C ASP A 756 21.08 -11.85 15.62
N GLN A 757 20.02 -11.96 14.83
CA GLN A 757 20.09 -11.81 13.39
C GLN A 757 20.03 -10.32 12.99
N GLN A 758 20.65 -10.00 11.86
CA GLN A 758 20.54 -8.65 11.32
C GLN A 758 19.08 -8.32 10.95
N ARG A 759 18.71 -7.05 11.07
CA ARG A 759 17.39 -6.59 10.67
C ARG A 759 17.20 -6.76 9.17
N LEU A 760 16.02 -7.26 8.78
CA LEU A 760 15.69 -7.54 7.38
C LEU A 760 15.67 -6.24 6.54
N THR A 761 16.15 -6.36 5.31
CA THR A 761 15.88 -5.42 4.23
C THR A 761 14.78 -5.99 3.33
N ASP A 762 14.22 -5.17 2.44
CA ASP A 762 13.17 -5.62 1.51
C ASP A 762 13.71 -6.67 0.54
N GLU A 763 14.95 -6.51 0.07
CA GLU A 763 15.59 -7.48 -0.82
C GLU A 763 15.74 -8.85 -0.11
N GLU A 764 16.15 -8.86 1.17
CA GLU A 764 16.25 -10.09 1.97
C GLU A 764 14.87 -10.70 2.23
N TRP A 765 13.85 -9.87 2.41
CA TRP A 765 12.47 -10.30 2.59
C TRP A 765 11.92 -10.94 1.31
N GLN A 766 12.06 -10.25 0.18
CA GLN A 766 11.65 -10.74 -1.13
C GLN A 766 12.34 -12.05 -1.50
N GLU A 767 13.64 -12.17 -1.19
CA GLU A 767 14.38 -13.43 -1.43
C GLU A 767 13.85 -14.58 -0.56
N LYS A 768 13.48 -14.33 0.70
CA LYS A 768 12.82 -15.33 1.54
C LYS A 768 11.47 -15.77 0.96
N LEU A 769 10.69 -14.85 0.39
CA LEU A 769 9.38 -15.12 -0.20
C LEU A 769 9.46 -15.93 -1.50
N LYS A 770 10.57 -15.84 -2.28
CA LYS A 770 10.80 -16.70 -3.46
C LYS A 770 10.83 -18.18 -3.06
N THR A 771 11.46 -18.49 -1.94
CA THR A 771 11.59 -19.87 -1.45
C THR A 771 10.44 -20.30 -0.56
N LYS A 772 9.80 -19.37 0.14
CA LYS A 772 8.69 -19.59 1.08
C LYS A 772 7.56 -18.58 0.83
N PRO A 773 6.78 -18.75 -0.24
CA PRO A 773 5.81 -17.73 -0.69
C PRO A 773 4.68 -17.44 0.32
N TYR A 774 4.41 -18.36 1.22
CA TYR A 774 3.40 -18.20 2.29
C TYR A 774 4.02 -17.86 3.66
N LEU A 775 5.30 -17.49 3.71
CA LEU A 775 5.96 -17.10 4.96
C LEU A 775 5.21 -15.92 5.59
N GLY A 776 4.83 -16.08 6.86
CA GLY A 776 4.16 -15.04 7.64
C GLY A 776 2.69 -14.80 7.33
N VAL A 777 2.05 -15.57 6.43
CA VAL A 777 0.58 -15.47 6.23
C VAL A 777 -0.15 -15.85 7.53
N PRO A 778 -1.00 -14.97 8.07
CA PRO A 778 -1.77 -15.29 9.26
C PRO A 778 -2.84 -16.37 9.00
N LYS A 779 -3.02 -17.30 9.93
CA LYS A 779 -3.99 -18.41 9.79
C LYS A 779 -5.44 -17.98 9.60
N TRP A 780 -5.84 -16.83 10.14
CA TRP A 780 -7.20 -16.34 9.99
C TRP A 780 -7.55 -15.97 8.52
N MET A 781 -6.54 -15.84 7.66
CA MET A 781 -6.74 -15.66 6.21
C MET A 781 -7.18 -16.95 5.51
N ASP A 782 -6.99 -18.12 6.10
CA ASP A 782 -7.40 -19.41 5.50
C ASP A 782 -8.90 -19.46 5.21
N GLU A 783 -9.71 -18.67 5.91
CA GLU A 783 -11.17 -18.61 5.70
C GLU A 783 -11.55 -17.88 4.41
N ILE A 784 -10.72 -16.92 3.96
CA ILE A 784 -11.01 -16.07 2.80
C ILE A 784 -10.13 -16.41 1.59
N THR A 785 -9.15 -17.29 1.75
CA THR A 785 -8.25 -17.70 0.66
C THR A 785 -8.60 -19.11 0.16
N VAL A 786 -8.43 -19.30 -1.15
CA VAL A 786 -8.64 -20.58 -1.84
C VAL A 786 -7.33 -20.94 -2.55
N PRO A 787 -6.43 -21.70 -1.92
CA PRO A 787 -5.22 -22.14 -2.59
C PRO A 787 -5.60 -23.16 -3.68
N LEU A 788 -5.25 -22.84 -4.92
CA LEU A 788 -5.46 -23.68 -6.09
C LEU A 788 -4.13 -24.33 -6.52
N ASP A 789 -4.21 -25.54 -7.06
CA ASP A 789 -3.02 -26.23 -7.59
C ASP A 789 -2.51 -25.57 -8.87
N ASN A 790 -3.46 -25.03 -9.65
CA ASN A 790 -3.19 -24.21 -10.85
C ASN A 790 -4.10 -22.99 -10.81
N MET A 791 -3.58 -21.86 -11.25
CA MET A 791 -4.38 -20.64 -11.39
C MET A 791 -5.49 -20.86 -12.44
N PRO A 792 -6.67 -20.25 -12.26
CA PRO A 792 -7.70 -20.22 -13.29
C PRO A 792 -7.13 -19.59 -14.58
N LEU A 793 -7.22 -20.31 -15.67
CA LEU A 793 -6.80 -19.80 -16.97
C LEU A 793 -7.94 -18.97 -17.59
N ASP A 794 -7.56 -17.83 -18.13
CA ASP A 794 -8.46 -17.02 -18.93
C ASP A 794 -8.74 -17.73 -20.25
N ASN A 795 -9.96 -17.58 -20.76
CA ASN A 795 -10.32 -18.11 -22.06
C ASN A 795 -9.85 -17.11 -23.14
N GLU A 796 -8.54 -17.03 -23.33
CA GLU A 796 -7.88 -16.09 -24.25
C GLU A 796 -8.27 -16.34 -25.72
N GLU A 797 -8.63 -17.57 -26.10
CA GLU A 797 -9.15 -17.86 -27.43
C GLU A 797 -10.46 -17.14 -27.71
N MET A 798 -11.28 -16.84 -26.69
CA MET A 798 -12.59 -16.25 -26.82
C MET A 798 -12.60 -14.73 -26.56
N PHE A 799 -11.72 -14.25 -25.71
CA PHE A 799 -11.78 -12.87 -25.18
C PHE A 799 -10.46 -12.10 -25.31
N TYR A 800 -9.62 -12.45 -26.29
CA TYR A 800 -8.39 -11.69 -26.50
C TYR A 800 -8.69 -10.26 -26.99
N SER A 801 -8.06 -9.29 -26.32
CA SER A 801 -7.96 -7.90 -26.77
C SER A 801 -6.51 -7.57 -27.16
N SER A 802 -6.31 -6.72 -28.12
CA SER A 802 -4.97 -6.24 -28.47
C SER A 802 -4.38 -5.26 -27.45
N GLY A 803 -5.15 -4.86 -26.41
CA GLY A 803 -4.74 -3.99 -25.31
C GLY A 803 -3.81 -2.82 -25.68
N CYS A 804 -3.87 -1.70 -24.98
CA CYS A 804 -2.84 -0.65 -25.12
C CYS A 804 -1.93 -0.64 -23.93
#